data_4b8f2a7ced2e3bb3d2be32690fa436f8
#
_entry.id   4b8f2a7ced2e3bb3d2be32690fa436f8
#
_cell.length_a   1.000
_cell.length_b   1.000
_cell.length_c   1.000
_cell.angle_alpha   90.00
_cell.angle_beta   90.00
_cell.angle_gamma   90.00
#
_symmetry.space_group_name_H-M   'P 1'
#
loop_
_entity.id
_entity.type
_entity.pdbx_description
1 polymer ?
#
loop_
_entity_poly.entity_id
_entity_poly.type
_entity_poly.pdbx_seq_one_letter_code
_entity_poly.pdbx_strand_id
1 'polypeptide(L)'
;MINSTVFNRPRLLAGAFSLCACAAQAQTAQERLELNATEVVGTRERGYRATVAPTANKSDTAVKETPFSIQTVTRELIEDRGVTTFGEAIRTVPGVTNQVGFGGMNDRFRLRGFGTETNLKNGVRRANFVAIDDLANIEQIEVLKGPASALYGRFEPGGVVNLVTKKPLAEQRTQVDFSAGRYDFYRSTLDTSGPLGDDLGYRLTAAWQDNGSYRDFVDNRSQFISPVLTWQLAPQTSLTFEFEYARKVADMDRGFGNHPLYLRAPIERNFAEPDTRASAISKLASVALDHALDDNWDLHAAVQASDARLDAYWYSYGFLNGGIGGTPENPTVSRRPQLNHDRQIDATALVEVSRHFRTGAIGHRILLGTEYSRDWWDYDSAVGSTSIVDFHNPVYGTPPSALSPAGEGRFVNDSWALYVQDEMTFGDEARWRLLLGGRYDRIDASAIDDFYGLEDPSEKSFSAFSPRVGLTWTPVDPVSLYASWSRSMRTELNNGILHGGELPSPVKGEQYEVGAKLNLLDGRLTPTLAYFDMRRKDGLVSDPNDPTFTYSIQVGEQRSKGWEIDVPFMITPRWRLLASYTRLNATISDDTDAGLEGNRLANAPRTNASLWSSYDLVAIAQGLSMGVGANYVGEREANNANSFTLPSYTRWDANLTYRFGQAQRYRAQLNVQNLFDKRYYDSGGSFVPTYPGAPRTAVLTLGATF
;
A
#
# COMPACT_ATOMS: atom_id res chain seq x y z
N MET A 1 -28.95 -6.19 -23.92
CA MET A 1 -29.95 -6.96 -23.17
C MET A 1 -29.22 -7.76 -22.11
N ILE A 2 -29.11 -7.22 -20.91
CA ILE A 2 -28.47 -7.89 -19.79
C ILE A 2 -29.59 -8.57 -18.99
N ASN A 3 -29.61 -9.89 -19.02
CA ASN A 3 -30.55 -10.69 -18.26
C ASN A 3 -30.35 -10.46 -16.75
N SER A 4 -31.32 -9.84 -16.12
CA SER A 4 -31.46 -9.75 -14.68
C SER A 4 -31.89 -11.12 -14.13
N THR A 5 -30.93 -11.94 -13.73
CA THR A 5 -31.22 -13.10 -12.87
C THR A 5 -31.15 -12.63 -11.42
N VAL A 6 -32.29 -12.47 -10.82
CA VAL A 6 -32.51 -12.30 -9.39
C VAL A 6 -31.88 -13.51 -8.69
N PHE A 7 -30.78 -13.32 -8.00
CA PHE A 7 -30.17 -14.33 -7.15
C PHE A 7 -30.95 -14.44 -5.84
N ASN A 8 -31.82 -15.45 -5.79
CA ASN A 8 -32.39 -15.94 -4.53
C ASN A 8 -31.26 -16.34 -3.58
N ARG A 9 -31.29 -15.79 -2.39
CA ARG A 9 -30.38 -16.16 -1.29
C ARG A 9 -30.63 -17.64 -0.92
N PRO A 10 -29.66 -18.56 -1.10
CA PRO A 10 -29.75 -19.87 -0.46
C PRO A 10 -29.27 -19.72 0.99
N ARG A 11 -30.15 -20.04 1.91
CA ARG A 11 -29.78 -20.42 3.29
C ARG A 11 -28.99 -21.73 3.19
N LEU A 12 -27.66 -21.65 3.31
CA LEU A 12 -26.77 -22.79 3.47
C LEU A 12 -25.95 -22.61 4.74
N LEU A 13 -26.61 -22.86 5.85
CA LEU A 13 -25.99 -23.19 7.13
C LEU A 13 -26.36 -24.67 7.39
N ALA A 14 -25.47 -25.58 7.03
CA ALA A 14 -25.27 -26.93 7.59
C ALA A 14 -24.52 -27.79 6.56
N GLY A 15 -23.22 -28.01 6.74
CA GLY A 15 -22.50 -28.96 5.91
C GLY A 15 -20.98 -28.80 5.81
N ALA A 16 -20.30 -28.38 6.88
CA ALA A 16 -18.84 -28.36 6.90
C ALA A 16 -18.26 -28.85 8.23
N PHE A 17 -18.80 -30.00 8.73
CA PHE A 17 -18.18 -30.70 9.86
C PHE A 17 -18.19 -32.20 9.55
N SER A 18 -17.35 -32.62 8.62
CA SER A 18 -16.98 -34.04 8.48
C SER A 18 -15.88 -34.20 7.43
N LEU A 19 -14.66 -33.78 7.73
CA LEU A 19 -13.45 -34.20 7.01
C LEU A 19 -12.20 -33.76 7.80
N CYS A 20 -12.04 -34.29 9.00
CA CYS A 20 -10.77 -34.24 9.75
C CYS A 20 -10.72 -35.38 10.78
N ALA A 21 -10.57 -36.59 10.27
CA ALA A 21 -10.22 -37.73 11.13
C ALA A 21 -9.50 -38.77 10.29
N CYS A 22 -8.23 -38.51 9.98
CA CYS A 22 -7.26 -39.55 9.61
C CYS A 22 -5.88 -38.88 9.46
N ALA A 23 -5.12 -38.80 10.52
CA ALA A 23 -3.64 -38.84 10.53
C ALA A 23 -3.14 -38.62 11.95
N ALA A 24 -3.20 -39.66 12.73
CA ALA A 24 -2.40 -39.77 13.96
C ALA A 24 -1.69 -41.11 13.89
N GLN A 25 -0.41 -41.07 13.50
CA GLN A 25 0.64 -41.97 13.95
C GLN A 25 1.85 -41.90 13.00
N ALA A 26 2.89 -41.17 13.40
CA ALA A 26 4.28 -41.51 13.16
C ALA A 26 5.16 -40.58 14.00
N GLN A 27 5.51 -41.03 15.21
CA GLN A 27 6.64 -40.47 15.95
C GLN A 27 7.87 -41.33 15.57
N THR A 28 8.83 -40.75 14.89
CA THR A 28 10.24 -41.16 14.92
C THR A 28 11.13 -39.92 14.82
N ALA A 29 12.23 -39.97 15.54
CA ALA A 29 13.17 -38.91 15.86
C ALA A 29 13.46 -37.94 14.69
N GLN A 30 13.21 -36.66 14.90
CA GLN A 30 13.53 -35.56 14.01
C GLN A 30 14.90 -35.00 14.36
N GLU A 31 15.88 -35.20 13.46
CA GLU A 31 16.97 -34.25 13.32
C GLU A 31 16.36 -32.90 12.90
N ARG A 32 16.65 -31.86 13.66
CA ARG A 32 16.18 -30.51 13.35
C ARG A 32 16.76 -30.08 12.00
N LEU A 33 15.90 -29.81 11.05
CA LEU A 33 16.23 -29.03 9.88
C LEU A 33 16.66 -27.63 10.36
N GLU A 34 17.95 -27.38 10.45
CA GLU A 34 18.48 -26.01 10.49
C GLU A 34 18.45 -25.51 9.05
N LEU A 35 17.37 -24.82 8.67
CA LEU A 35 17.34 -24.02 7.48
C LEU A 35 18.45 -22.96 7.63
N ASN A 36 19.55 -23.13 6.88
CA ASN A 36 20.63 -22.15 6.86
C ASN A 36 20.10 -20.81 6.37
N ALA A 37 20.46 -19.77 7.07
CA ALA A 37 19.93 -18.43 7.04
C ALA A 37 20.41 -17.60 5.85
N THR A 38 20.01 -17.96 4.64
CA THR A 38 19.62 -16.97 3.65
C THR A 38 18.10 -16.72 3.79
N GLU A 39 17.62 -17.04 4.97
CA GLU A 39 16.33 -16.59 5.41
C GLU A 39 16.36 -15.07 5.39
N VAL A 40 15.51 -14.48 4.57
CA VAL A 40 14.77 -13.32 5.03
C VAL A 40 13.99 -13.82 6.23
N VAL A 41 14.70 -14.01 7.33
CA VAL A 41 14.15 -14.37 8.61
C VAL A 41 13.29 -13.18 8.98
N GLY A 42 12.00 -13.32 8.81
CA GLY A 42 11.14 -12.78 9.80
C GLY A 42 11.56 -13.40 11.13
N THR A 43 12.68 -12.97 11.71
CA THR A 43 12.91 -13.14 13.12
C THR A 43 11.61 -12.66 13.71
N ARG A 44 10.86 -13.51 14.41
CA ARG A 44 9.70 -13.10 15.21
C ARG A 44 10.22 -12.08 16.20
N GLU A 45 10.41 -10.85 15.71
CA GLU A 45 10.72 -9.73 16.53
C GLU A 45 9.51 -9.53 17.42
N ARG A 46 9.70 -9.70 18.69
CA ARG A 46 8.63 -9.48 19.66
C ARG A 46 8.33 -7.99 19.72
N GLY A 47 7.09 -7.63 19.46
CA GLY A 47 6.62 -6.26 19.54
C GLY A 47 6.42 -5.57 18.18
N TYR A 48 6.44 -4.26 18.20
CA TYR A 48 6.13 -3.40 17.04
C TYR A 48 7.39 -2.88 16.32
N ARG A 49 8.53 -3.50 16.55
CA ARG A 49 9.82 -3.12 16.01
C ARG A 49 10.30 -4.15 14.99
N ALA A 50 10.85 -3.69 13.88
CA ALA A 50 11.70 -4.46 12.99
C ALA A 50 13.16 -4.02 13.12
N THR A 51 14.10 -4.96 13.28
CA THR A 51 15.54 -4.67 13.31
C THR A 51 16.14 -4.58 11.93
N VAL A 52 15.57 -5.29 10.98
CA VAL A 52 15.97 -5.34 9.58
C VAL A 52 14.77 -5.03 8.69
N ALA A 53 14.99 -4.30 7.62
CA ALA A 53 13.99 -3.98 6.61
C ALA A 53 14.67 -3.99 5.22
N PRO A 54 14.72 -5.14 4.54
CA PRO A 54 15.46 -5.33 3.29
C PRO A 54 15.10 -4.35 2.17
N THR A 55 13.88 -3.83 2.16
CA THR A 55 13.45 -2.81 1.19
C THR A 55 14.34 -1.56 1.18
N ALA A 56 15.00 -1.23 2.27
CA ALA A 56 15.83 -0.04 2.32
C ALA A 56 17.06 -0.11 1.39
N ASN A 57 17.74 -1.27 1.40
CA ASN A 57 19.04 -1.43 0.74
C ASN A 57 19.17 -2.73 -0.07
N LYS A 58 18.10 -3.54 -0.15
CA LYS A 58 18.18 -4.94 -0.65
C LYS A 58 19.27 -5.75 0.10
N SER A 59 19.33 -5.55 1.41
CA SER A 59 20.32 -6.14 2.30
C SER A 59 19.73 -6.38 3.68
N ASP A 60 20.41 -7.18 4.49
CA ASP A 60 20.10 -7.44 5.90
C ASP A 60 20.68 -6.37 6.86
N THR A 61 21.15 -5.26 6.32
CA THR A 61 21.66 -4.13 7.11
C THR A 61 20.61 -3.65 8.12
N ALA A 62 21.01 -3.54 9.38
CA ALA A 62 20.10 -3.13 10.45
C ALA A 62 19.49 -1.76 10.17
N VAL A 63 18.20 -1.60 10.50
CA VAL A 63 17.47 -0.32 10.31
C VAL A 63 18.23 0.86 10.90
N LYS A 64 18.87 0.69 12.07
CA LYS A 64 19.66 1.74 12.74
C LYS A 64 20.87 2.21 11.92
N GLU A 65 21.37 1.39 11.01
CA GLU A 65 22.57 1.61 10.20
C GLU A 65 22.25 2.11 8.79
N THR A 66 20.98 2.04 8.36
CA THR A 66 20.55 2.53 7.05
C THR A 66 20.41 4.05 7.05
N PRO A 67 20.90 4.76 6.00
CA PRO A 67 20.81 6.23 5.92
C PRO A 67 19.49 6.74 5.34
N PHE A 68 18.39 6.02 5.52
CA PHE A 68 17.05 6.37 5.00
C PHE A 68 15.98 6.11 6.06
N SER A 69 14.88 6.87 5.99
CA SER A 69 13.68 6.61 6.78
C SER A 69 12.96 5.39 6.21
N ILE A 70 12.93 4.32 6.99
CA ILE A 70 12.12 3.14 6.72
C ILE A 70 11.33 2.76 7.96
N GLN A 71 10.10 2.33 7.76
CA GLN A 71 9.24 1.86 8.83
C GLN A 71 8.57 0.55 8.46
N THR A 72 8.46 -0.34 9.43
CA THR A 72 7.81 -1.64 9.27
C THR A 72 6.57 -1.72 10.14
N VAL A 73 5.45 -2.09 9.52
CA VAL A 73 4.24 -2.53 10.21
C VAL A 73 4.33 -4.05 10.35
N THR A 74 4.62 -4.51 11.55
CA THR A 74 4.84 -5.94 11.85
C THR A 74 3.53 -6.73 11.86
N ARG A 75 3.61 -8.05 11.66
CA ARG A 75 2.46 -8.94 11.77
C ARG A 75 1.78 -8.82 13.14
N GLU A 76 2.56 -8.71 14.20
CA GLU A 76 2.02 -8.55 15.58
C GLU A 76 1.17 -7.27 15.70
N LEU A 77 1.60 -6.15 15.11
CA LEU A 77 0.82 -4.90 15.12
C LEU A 77 -0.49 -5.04 14.31
N ILE A 78 -0.45 -5.72 13.14
CA ILE A 78 -1.63 -5.99 12.32
C ILE A 78 -2.65 -6.83 13.11
N GLU A 79 -2.19 -7.88 13.78
CA GLU A 79 -3.03 -8.78 14.56
C GLU A 79 -3.58 -8.12 15.83
N ASP A 80 -2.75 -7.40 16.57
CA ASP A 80 -3.18 -6.67 17.78
C ASP A 80 -4.25 -5.63 17.45
N ARG A 81 -4.09 -4.90 16.36
CA ARG A 81 -5.09 -3.93 15.92
C ARG A 81 -6.31 -4.58 15.25
N GLY A 82 -6.24 -5.84 14.87
CA GLY A 82 -7.30 -6.59 14.20
C GLY A 82 -7.73 -5.96 12.87
N VAL A 83 -6.78 -5.35 12.17
CA VAL A 83 -7.05 -4.70 10.88
C VAL A 83 -7.01 -5.70 9.74
N THR A 84 -7.92 -5.54 8.78
CA THR A 84 -8.07 -6.44 7.63
C THR A 84 -7.79 -5.77 6.30
N THR A 85 -7.64 -4.44 6.29
CA THR A 85 -7.34 -3.65 5.09
C THR A 85 -5.97 -2.99 5.19
N PHE A 86 -5.34 -2.83 4.05
CA PHE A 86 -4.04 -2.19 3.93
C PHE A 86 -4.07 -0.74 4.46
N GLY A 87 -5.07 0.05 4.06
CA GLY A 87 -5.21 1.44 4.51
C GLY A 87 -5.28 1.58 6.04
N GLU A 88 -5.94 0.63 6.73
CA GLU A 88 -5.95 0.61 8.21
C GLU A 88 -4.60 0.20 8.80
N ALA A 89 -3.89 -0.74 8.17
CA ALA A 89 -2.59 -1.19 8.66
C ALA A 89 -1.55 -0.05 8.70
N ILE A 90 -1.50 0.77 7.64
CA ILE A 90 -0.50 1.84 7.49
C ILE A 90 -0.83 3.15 8.22
N ARG A 91 -2.00 3.29 8.87
CA ARG A 91 -2.38 4.51 9.62
C ARG A 91 -1.43 4.89 10.75
N THR A 92 -0.66 3.94 11.26
CA THR A 92 0.35 4.19 12.31
C THR A 92 1.67 4.71 11.78
N VAL A 93 1.87 4.69 10.47
CA VAL A 93 3.12 5.12 9.82
C VAL A 93 3.17 6.64 9.71
N PRO A 94 4.20 7.34 10.27
CA PRO A 94 4.31 8.79 10.14
C PRO A 94 4.48 9.20 8.66
N GLY A 95 3.87 10.34 8.30
CA GLY A 95 3.90 10.86 6.92
C GLY A 95 2.95 10.18 5.94
N VAL A 96 2.20 9.17 6.40
CA VAL A 96 1.18 8.49 5.60
C VAL A 96 -0.20 9.10 5.84
N THR A 97 -0.93 9.35 4.76
CA THR A 97 -2.34 9.73 4.77
C THR A 97 -3.12 8.78 3.88
N ASN A 98 -4.21 8.23 4.41
CA ASN A 98 -5.06 7.34 3.64
C ASN A 98 -5.72 8.08 2.47
N GLN A 99 -5.91 7.38 1.37
CA GLN A 99 -6.65 7.84 0.21
C GLN A 99 -7.47 6.66 -0.30
N VAL A 100 -8.80 6.80 -0.28
CA VAL A 100 -9.66 5.76 -0.85
C VAL A 100 -9.39 5.71 -2.35
N GLY A 101 -9.05 4.53 -2.84
CA GLY A 101 -8.83 4.28 -4.25
C GLY A 101 -10.13 4.27 -5.05
N PHE A 102 -10.08 3.90 -6.32
CA PHE A 102 -11.20 3.96 -7.26
C PHE A 102 -12.43 3.20 -6.73
N GLY A 103 -13.38 3.97 -6.14
CA GLY A 103 -14.61 3.41 -5.55
C GLY A 103 -14.37 2.38 -4.43
N GLY A 104 -13.24 2.43 -3.74
CA GLY A 104 -12.87 1.44 -2.73
C GLY A 104 -12.38 0.11 -3.30
N MET A 105 -12.14 0.02 -4.62
CA MET A 105 -11.70 -1.21 -5.27
C MET A 105 -10.21 -1.50 -5.08
N ASN A 106 -9.39 -0.47 -4.87
CA ASN A 106 -7.95 -0.58 -4.62
C ASN A 106 -7.52 0.29 -3.44
N ASP A 107 -6.36 -0.03 -2.88
CA ASP A 107 -5.76 0.74 -1.80
C ASP A 107 -4.84 1.82 -2.35
N ARG A 108 -5.05 3.06 -1.93
CA ARG A 108 -4.21 4.22 -2.25
C ARG A 108 -3.83 4.95 -0.98
N PHE A 109 -2.72 5.64 -1.02
CA PHE A 109 -2.24 6.46 0.10
C PHE A 109 -1.33 7.57 -0.40
N ARG A 110 -1.03 8.51 0.48
CA ARG A 110 -0.03 9.55 0.25
C ARG A 110 1.12 9.37 1.22
N LEU A 111 2.33 9.42 0.71
CA LEU A 111 3.55 9.49 1.49
C LEU A 111 4.12 10.90 1.40
N ARG A 112 4.32 11.56 2.54
CA ARG A 112 4.86 12.92 2.60
C ARG A 112 4.14 13.93 1.68
N GLY A 113 2.84 13.73 1.46
CA GLY A 113 1.99 14.56 0.60
C GLY A 113 1.90 14.13 -0.86
N PHE A 114 2.76 13.22 -1.34
CA PHE A 114 2.70 12.70 -2.71
C PHE A 114 1.88 11.40 -2.77
N GLY A 115 1.05 11.27 -3.81
CA GLY A 115 0.28 10.04 -4.05
C GLY A 115 1.19 8.89 -4.45
N THR A 116 0.75 7.65 -4.20
CA THR A 116 1.44 6.44 -4.66
C THR A 116 0.46 5.56 -5.43
N GLU A 117 0.89 5.09 -6.60
CA GLU A 117 0.10 4.23 -7.48
C GLU A 117 0.82 2.91 -7.79
N THR A 118 1.96 2.67 -7.17
CA THR A 118 2.78 1.49 -7.39
C THR A 118 3.33 1.03 -6.05
N ASN A 119 3.26 -0.27 -5.79
CA ASN A 119 3.80 -0.93 -4.62
C ASN A 119 4.85 -1.97 -5.02
N LEU A 120 5.56 -2.51 -4.04
CA LEU A 120 6.35 -3.72 -4.20
C LEU A 120 5.61 -4.90 -3.58
N LYS A 121 5.81 -6.07 -4.15
CA LYS A 121 5.46 -7.36 -3.57
C LYS A 121 6.75 -8.19 -3.50
N ASN A 122 7.21 -8.50 -2.29
CA ASN A 122 8.52 -9.16 -2.07
C ASN A 122 9.69 -8.48 -2.80
N GLY A 123 9.72 -7.13 -2.81
CA GLY A 123 10.77 -6.36 -3.45
C GLY A 123 10.63 -6.19 -4.97
N VAL A 124 9.66 -6.81 -5.62
CA VAL A 124 9.38 -6.68 -7.06
C VAL A 124 8.24 -5.68 -7.29
N ARG A 125 8.42 -4.80 -8.26
CA ARG A 125 7.44 -3.75 -8.59
C ARG A 125 6.13 -4.34 -9.11
N ARG A 126 5.01 -3.78 -8.65
CA ARG A 126 3.66 -4.10 -9.09
C ARG A 126 2.82 -2.83 -9.12
N ALA A 127 2.23 -2.51 -10.25
CA ALA A 127 1.25 -1.44 -10.33
C ALA A 127 -0.04 -1.86 -9.62
N ASN A 128 -0.69 -0.93 -8.91
CA ASN A 128 -1.81 -1.26 -8.03
C ASN A 128 -3.13 -0.57 -8.41
N PHE A 129 -3.24 -0.04 -9.64
CA PHE A 129 -4.50 0.62 -10.06
C PHE A 129 -5.69 -0.34 -10.05
N VAL A 130 -5.47 -1.59 -10.48
CA VAL A 130 -6.51 -2.65 -10.54
C VAL A 130 -6.22 -3.78 -9.56
N ALA A 131 -4.98 -3.87 -9.05
CA ALA A 131 -4.54 -4.98 -8.21
C ALA A 131 -5.21 -4.97 -6.82
N ILE A 132 -5.54 -6.14 -6.31
CA ILE A 132 -6.15 -6.37 -5.00
C ILE A 132 -5.16 -7.13 -4.13
N ASP A 133 -4.96 -6.66 -2.91
CA ASP A 133 -4.17 -7.34 -1.88
C ASP A 133 -5.05 -7.73 -0.70
N ASP A 134 -4.70 -8.80 0.01
CA ASP A 134 -5.29 -9.19 1.28
C ASP A 134 -4.21 -9.30 2.35
N LEU A 135 -4.47 -8.80 3.55
CA LEU A 135 -3.49 -8.85 4.64
C LEU A 135 -3.30 -10.26 5.24
N ALA A 136 -4.13 -11.23 4.86
CA ALA A 136 -4.03 -12.59 5.40
C ALA A 136 -2.68 -13.25 5.10
N ASN A 137 -2.10 -13.03 3.90
CA ASN A 137 -0.80 -13.58 3.52
C ASN A 137 0.39 -12.64 3.78
N ILE A 138 0.17 -11.46 4.37
CA ILE A 138 1.24 -10.47 4.61
C ILE A 138 1.90 -10.72 5.98
N GLU A 139 3.22 -10.87 5.98
CA GLU A 139 4.04 -10.98 7.19
C GLU A 139 4.37 -9.61 7.76
N GLN A 140 4.76 -8.66 6.88
CA GLN A 140 5.04 -7.28 7.26
C GLN A 140 4.84 -6.33 6.09
N ILE A 141 4.63 -5.06 6.41
CA ILE A 141 4.56 -3.97 5.44
C ILE A 141 5.74 -3.05 5.70
N GLU A 142 6.62 -2.89 4.71
CA GLU A 142 7.77 -1.99 4.80
C GLU A 142 7.49 -0.71 4.02
N VAL A 143 7.68 0.43 4.64
CA VAL A 143 7.46 1.75 4.05
C VAL A 143 8.79 2.48 3.98
N LEU A 144 9.43 2.46 2.81
CA LEU A 144 10.62 3.24 2.51
C LEU A 144 10.19 4.62 2.04
N LYS A 145 10.60 5.65 2.76
CA LYS A 145 10.19 7.03 2.50
C LYS A 145 11.23 7.78 1.67
N GLY A 146 10.74 8.57 0.72
CA GLY A 146 11.59 9.29 -0.24
C GLY A 146 11.88 8.51 -1.51
N PRO A 147 12.64 9.12 -2.46
CA PRO A 147 12.94 8.55 -3.76
C PRO A 147 13.61 7.17 -3.67
N ALA A 148 12.97 6.15 -4.26
CA ALA A 148 13.43 4.76 -4.23
C ALA A 148 13.93 4.23 -5.58
N SER A 149 13.96 5.08 -6.61
CA SER A 149 14.24 4.65 -7.99
C SER A 149 15.64 4.07 -8.20
N ALA A 150 16.59 4.41 -7.35
CA ALA A 150 17.95 3.83 -7.42
C ALA A 150 17.99 2.30 -7.24
N LEU A 151 16.95 1.68 -6.66
CA LEU A 151 16.83 0.23 -6.52
C LEU A 151 15.64 -0.35 -7.29
N TYR A 152 14.54 0.41 -7.40
CA TYR A 152 13.25 -0.11 -7.79
C TYR A 152 12.69 0.51 -9.09
N GLY A 153 13.42 1.46 -9.70
CA GLY A 153 13.03 2.09 -10.97
C GLY A 153 11.92 3.12 -10.82
N ARG A 154 10.87 3.03 -11.60
CA ARG A 154 9.83 4.06 -11.77
C ARG A 154 8.92 4.17 -10.55
N PHE A 155 9.21 5.10 -9.63
CA PHE A 155 8.42 5.37 -8.43
C PHE A 155 8.22 6.86 -8.17
N GLU A 156 7.11 7.16 -7.52
CA GLU A 156 6.83 8.49 -6.97
C GLU A 156 7.89 8.94 -5.95
N PRO A 157 8.14 10.26 -5.84
CA PRO A 157 9.14 10.76 -4.91
C PRO A 157 8.78 10.53 -3.44
N GLY A 158 7.51 10.36 -3.10
CA GLY A 158 7.05 10.16 -1.73
C GLY A 158 7.63 8.93 -1.06
N GLY A 159 7.85 7.87 -1.83
CA GLY A 159 8.41 6.62 -1.34
C GLY A 159 7.73 5.39 -1.93
N VAL A 160 8.03 4.25 -1.35
CA VAL A 160 7.51 2.95 -1.80
C VAL A 160 7.05 2.13 -0.60
N VAL A 161 6.00 1.35 -0.83
CA VAL A 161 5.53 0.34 0.13
C VAL A 161 5.80 -1.04 -0.43
N ASN A 162 6.42 -1.89 0.37
CA ASN A 162 6.66 -3.30 0.07
C ASN A 162 5.77 -4.18 0.95
N LEU A 163 4.99 -5.04 0.32
CA LEU A 163 4.21 -6.07 0.96
C LEU A 163 5.04 -7.37 0.99
N VAL A 164 5.55 -7.70 2.16
CA VAL A 164 6.33 -8.93 2.36
C VAL A 164 5.39 -10.06 2.72
N THR A 165 5.37 -11.11 1.92
CA THR A 165 4.46 -12.25 2.10
C THR A 165 5.00 -13.26 3.09
N LYS A 166 4.09 -14.00 3.72
CA LYS A 166 4.42 -15.11 4.62
C LYS A 166 5.08 -16.26 3.85
N LYS A 167 6.17 -16.77 4.39
CA LYS A 167 6.90 -17.95 3.85
C LYS A 167 6.53 -19.24 4.60
N PRO A 168 6.81 -20.44 4.05
CA PRO A 168 6.62 -21.72 4.74
C PRO A 168 7.31 -21.74 6.10
N LEU A 169 6.68 -22.40 7.07
CA LEU A 169 7.23 -22.61 8.41
C LEU A 169 7.95 -23.96 8.50
N ALA A 170 8.95 -24.04 9.36
CA ALA A 170 9.67 -25.29 9.64
C ALA A 170 8.82 -26.32 10.39
N GLU A 171 7.81 -25.88 11.12
CA GLU A 171 6.91 -26.73 11.89
C GLU A 171 5.48 -26.65 11.34
N GLN A 172 4.75 -27.76 11.41
CA GLN A 172 3.34 -27.80 11.01
C GLN A 172 2.51 -26.88 11.89
N ARG A 173 1.78 -25.97 11.24
CA ARG A 173 0.87 -25.07 11.92
C ARG A 173 -0.33 -24.79 11.03
N THR A 174 -1.52 -24.90 11.60
CA THR A 174 -2.77 -24.50 10.94
C THR A 174 -3.52 -23.53 11.83
N GLN A 175 -3.90 -22.39 11.30
CA GLN A 175 -4.71 -21.39 11.97
C GLN A 175 -5.98 -21.13 11.16
N VAL A 176 -7.11 -21.12 11.85
CA VAL A 176 -8.41 -20.79 11.27
C VAL A 176 -9.03 -19.69 12.13
N ASP A 177 -9.47 -18.62 11.48
CA ASP A 177 -10.18 -17.54 12.16
C ASP A 177 -11.53 -17.30 11.48
N PHE A 178 -12.53 -16.99 12.30
CA PHE A 178 -13.84 -16.52 11.88
C PHE A 178 -14.16 -15.20 12.58
N SER A 179 -14.59 -14.22 11.81
CA SER A 179 -14.94 -12.88 12.31
C SER A 179 -16.35 -12.51 11.92
N ALA A 180 -17.08 -11.89 12.84
CA ALA A 180 -18.40 -11.32 12.60
C ALA A 180 -18.49 -9.92 13.22
N GLY A 181 -19.18 -9.00 12.58
CA GLY A 181 -19.24 -7.62 13.05
C GLY A 181 -20.41 -6.81 12.50
N ARG A 182 -20.38 -5.53 12.83
CA ARG A 182 -21.39 -4.56 12.38
C ARG A 182 -21.39 -4.44 10.84
N TYR A 183 -22.52 -4.10 10.27
CA TYR A 183 -22.76 -4.00 8.81
C TYR A 183 -22.62 -5.35 8.11
N ASP A 184 -23.20 -6.40 8.72
CA ASP A 184 -23.17 -7.76 8.18
C ASP A 184 -21.77 -8.23 7.79
N PHE A 185 -20.76 -7.81 8.57
CA PHE A 185 -19.38 -8.18 8.33
C PHE A 185 -19.14 -9.63 8.73
N TYR A 186 -18.74 -10.44 7.78
CA TYR A 186 -18.32 -11.84 8.00
C TYR A 186 -16.99 -12.06 7.25
N ARG A 187 -16.01 -12.63 7.94
CA ARG A 187 -14.73 -13.01 7.36
C ARG A 187 -14.24 -14.34 7.91
N SER A 188 -13.74 -15.20 7.03
CA SER A 188 -13.06 -16.45 7.38
C SER A 188 -11.66 -16.45 6.79
N THR A 189 -10.67 -16.91 7.56
CA THR A 189 -9.30 -17.09 7.07
C THR A 189 -8.77 -18.47 7.45
N LEU A 190 -7.95 -19.03 6.56
CA LEU A 190 -7.15 -20.23 6.75
C LEU A 190 -5.69 -19.89 6.47
N ASP A 191 -4.79 -20.27 7.37
CA ASP A 191 -3.34 -20.18 7.19
C ASP A 191 -2.73 -21.51 7.64
N THR A 192 -2.31 -22.35 6.73
CA THR A 192 -1.69 -23.65 7.01
C THR A 192 -0.32 -23.72 6.38
N SER A 193 0.66 -24.20 7.13
CA SER A 193 2.04 -24.23 6.72
C SER A 193 2.80 -25.36 7.42
N GLY A 194 3.85 -25.87 6.78
CA GLY A 194 4.74 -26.88 7.32
C GLY A 194 5.60 -27.54 6.26
N PRO A 195 6.44 -28.53 6.65
CA PRO A 195 7.21 -29.30 5.72
C PRO A 195 6.34 -30.33 4.95
N LEU A 196 6.66 -30.58 3.68
CA LEU A 196 6.12 -31.67 2.85
C LEU A 196 7.18 -32.77 2.61
N GLY A 197 8.19 -32.86 3.44
CA GLY A 197 9.36 -33.72 3.35
C GLY A 197 10.57 -32.97 3.86
N ASP A 198 11.76 -33.48 3.56
CA ASP A 198 12.99 -32.90 4.09
C ASP A 198 13.39 -31.58 3.41
N ASP A 199 13.09 -31.44 2.12
CA ASP A 199 13.54 -30.32 1.31
C ASP A 199 12.42 -29.39 0.82
N LEU A 200 11.17 -29.69 1.10
CA LEU A 200 10.03 -28.93 0.57
C LEU A 200 9.13 -28.42 1.70
N GLY A 201 8.96 -27.12 1.76
CA GLY A 201 8.01 -26.45 2.65
C GLY A 201 6.82 -25.89 1.87
N TYR A 202 5.64 -25.88 2.49
CA TYR A 202 4.46 -25.26 1.93
C TYR A 202 3.83 -24.24 2.88
N ARG A 203 3.11 -23.29 2.30
CA ARG A 203 2.14 -22.45 3.00
C ARG A 203 0.94 -22.21 2.10
N LEU A 204 -0.24 -22.31 2.65
CA LEU A 204 -1.48 -21.95 1.99
C LEU A 204 -2.25 -20.96 2.87
N THR A 205 -2.45 -19.76 2.34
CA THR A 205 -3.33 -18.77 2.97
C THR A 205 -4.58 -18.59 2.12
N ALA A 206 -5.75 -18.60 2.75
CA ALA A 206 -7.01 -18.31 2.09
C ALA A 206 -7.84 -17.36 2.95
N ALA A 207 -8.62 -16.49 2.31
CA ALA A 207 -9.55 -15.59 2.97
C ALA A 207 -10.84 -15.45 2.15
N TRP A 208 -11.96 -15.36 2.86
CA TRP A 208 -13.26 -15.02 2.31
C TRP A 208 -13.89 -13.94 3.18
N GLN A 209 -14.52 -12.96 2.56
CA GLN A 209 -15.20 -11.87 3.26
C GLN A 209 -16.48 -11.48 2.53
N ASP A 210 -17.52 -11.18 3.31
CA ASP A 210 -18.79 -10.62 2.84
C ASP A 210 -19.21 -9.56 3.85
N ASN A 211 -19.48 -8.34 3.39
CA ASN A 211 -19.89 -7.25 4.27
C ASN A 211 -20.71 -6.19 3.53
N GLY A 212 -21.69 -5.64 4.22
CA GLY A 212 -22.32 -4.38 3.86
C GLY A 212 -21.47 -3.17 4.27
N SER A 213 -22.07 -2.00 4.19
CA SER A 213 -21.45 -0.72 4.52
C SER A 213 -22.38 0.13 5.37
N TYR A 214 -21.79 1.17 6.00
CA TYR A 214 -22.59 2.28 6.55
C TYR A 214 -23.13 3.21 5.44
N ARG A 215 -22.60 3.09 4.22
CA ARG A 215 -23.06 3.81 3.04
C ARG A 215 -24.25 3.10 2.43
N ASP A 216 -25.25 3.89 2.00
CA ASP A 216 -26.45 3.37 1.35
C ASP A 216 -26.07 2.60 0.06
N PHE A 217 -26.65 1.40 -0.13
CA PHE A 217 -26.51 0.57 -1.34
C PHE A 217 -25.09 0.07 -1.60
N VAL A 218 -24.26 -0.13 -0.57
CA VAL A 218 -22.88 -0.59 -0.75
C VAL A 218 -22.66 -1.91 -0.03
N ASP A 219 -22.44 -2.97 -0.82
CA ASP A 219 -22.03 -4.30 -0.37
C ASP A 219 -20.67 -4.65 -0.97
N ASN A 220 -19.91 -5.50 -0.29
CA ASN A 220 -18.59 -5.96 -0.75
C ASN A 220 -18.42 -7.44 -0.45
N ARG A 221 -17.92 -8.19 -1.42
CA ARG A 221 -17.48 -9.59 -1.28
C ARG A 221 -16.10 -9.78 -1.85
N SER A 222 -15.21 -10.42 -1.08
CA SER A 222 -13.87 -10.74 -1.54
C SER A 222 -13.49 -12.20 -1.27
N GLN A 223 -12.62 -12.71 -2.13
CA GLN A 223 -12.05 -14.05 -2.07
C GLN A 223 -10.55 -13.93 -2.37
N PHE A 224 -9.75 -14.62 -1.58
CA PHE A 224 -8.30 -14.62 -1.71
C PHE A 224 -7.74 -16.01 -1.45
N ILE A 225 -6.75 -16.43 -2.24
CA ILE A 225 -5.97 -17.64 -2.02
C ILE A 225 -4.52 -17.42 -2.45
N SER A 226 -3.59 -17.86 -1.62
CA SER A 226 -2.14 -17.70 -1.86
C SER A 226 -1.39 -18.97 -1.39
N PRO A 227 -1.13 -19.92 -2.28
CA PRO A 227 -0.17 -20.99 -2.06
C PRO A 227 1.28 -20.51 -2.26
N VAL A 228 2.17 -20.94 -1.39
CA VAL A 228 3.62 -20.74 -1.46
C VAL A 228 4.31 -22.08 -1.26
N LEU A 229 5.28 -22.39 -2.11
CA LEU A 229 6.15 -23.55 -1.99
C LEU A 229 7.60 -23.09 -1.99
N THR A 230 8.38 -23.54 -1.01
CA THR A 230 9.82 -23.31 -0.99
C THR A 230 10.53 -24.67 -1.05
N TRP A 231 11.35 -24.85 -2.06
CA TRP A 231 12.13 -26.05 -2.29
C TRP A 231 13.60 -25.78 -2.06
N GLN A 232 14.20 -26.48 -1.10
CA GLN A 232 15.62 -26.45 -0.80
C GLN A 232 16.34 -27.43 -1.74
N LEU A 233 16.79 -26.92 -2.90
CA LEU A 233 17.46 -27.72 -3.93
C LEU A 233 18.85 -28.25 -3.48
N ALA A 234 19.51 -27.45 -2.63
CA ALA A 234 20.78 -27.79 -1.97
C ALA A 234 20.91 -26.93 -0.70
N PRO A 235 21.81 -27.20 0.24
CA PRO A 235 21.98 -26.41 1.45
C PRO A 235 22.13 -24.88 1.21
N GLN A 236 22.72 -24.50 0.06
CA GLN A 236 22.92 -23.10 -0.32
C GLN A 236 21.92 -22.60 -1.36
N THR A 237 20.92 -23.39 -1.79
CA THR A 237 20.06 -23.05 -2.91
C THR A 237 18.61 -23.28 -2.57
N SER A 238 17.81 -22.23 -2.54
CA SER A 238 16.36 -22.33 -2.37
C SER A 238 15.62 -21.76 -3.59
N LEU A 239 14.49 -22.38 -3.92
CA LEU A 239 13.58 -21.95 -4.97
C LEU A 239 12.19 -21.78 -4.39
N THR A 240 11.65 -20.56 -4.44
CA THR A 240 10.33 -20.24 -3.91
C THR A 240 9.37 -19.97 -5.06
N PHE A 241 8.23 -20.66 -5.06
CA PHE A 241 7.09 -20.43 -5.94
C PHE A 241 5.97 -19.81 -5.13
N GLU A 242 5.37 -18.74 -5.63
CA GLU A 242 4.23 -18.10 -5.03
C GLU A 242 3.17 -17.82 -6.09
N PHE A 243 1.93 -18.09 -5.76
CA PHE A 243 0.78 -17.73 -6.58
C PHE A 243 -0.26 -17.02 -5.72
N GLU A 244 -0.91 -15.99 -6.26
CA GLU A 244 -2.04 -15.33 -5.62
C GLU A 244 -3.21 -15.23 -6.60
N TYR A 245 -4.39 -15.48 -6.09
CA TYR A 245 -5.64 -15.16 -6.74
C TYR A 245 -6.52 -14.34 -5.79
N ALA A 246 -6.94 -13.18 -6.25
CA ALA A 246 -7.86 -12.32 -5.52
C ALA A 246 -9.05 -11.98 -6.43
N ARG A 247 -10.25 -12.00 -5.87
CA ARG A 247 -11.47 -11.51 -6.51
C ARG A 247 -12.24 -10.64 -5.53
N LYS A 248 -12.65 -9.46 -6.00
CA LYS A 248 -13.49 -8.55 -5.24
C LYS A 248 -14.67 -8.12 -6.10
N VAL A 249 -15.86 -8.19 -5.54
CA VAL A 249 -17.10 -7.68 -6.14
C VAL A 249 -17.72 -6.73 -5.14
N ALA A 250 -17.99 -5.51 -5.56
CA ALA A 250 -18.55 -4.49 -4.68
C ALA A 250 -19.51 -3.58 -5.45
N ASP A 251 -20.45 -2.97 -4.74
CA ASP A 251 -21.18 -1.83 -5.26
C ASP A 251 -20.29 -0.60 -5.13
N MET A 252 -20.18 0.16 -6.23
CA MET A 252 -19.14 1.15 -6.35
C MET A 252 -19.54 2.46 -5.69
N ASP A 253 -18.90 2.80 -4.57
CA ASP A 253 -19.08 4.07 -3.89
C ASP A 253 -17.97 5.06 -4.29
N ARG A 254 -18.35 6.16 -4.95
CA ARG A 254 -17.42 7.23 -5.30
C ARG A 254 -17.37 8.34 -4.22
N GLY A 255 -17.92 8.08 -3.04
CA GLY A 255 -17.96 9.08 -1.95
C GLY A 255 -18.84 10.28 -2.31
N PHE A 256 -18.37 11.47 -1.97
CA PHE A 256 -19.01 12.74 -2.26
C PHE A 256 -18.24 13.55 -3.31
N GLY A 257 -18.94 14.40 -4.06
CA GLY A 257 -18.28 15.33 -4.96
C GLY A 257 -17.35 16.32 -4.23
N ASN A 258 -16.51 17.02 -4.98
CA ASN A 258 -15.53 17.95 -4.44
C ASN A 258 -16.15 19.36 -4.23
N HIS A 259 -17.06 19.47 -3.24
CA HIS A 259 -17.74 20.73 -2.90
C HIS A 259 -18.08 20.77 -1.39
N PRO A 260 -17.95 21.93 -0.71
CA PRO A 260 -18.15 22.04 0.75
C PRO A 260 -19.56 21.68 1.22
N LEU A 261 -20.58 21.77 0.37
CA LEU A 261 -21.95 21.39 0.72
C LEU A 261 -22.05 19.93 1.16
N TYR A 262 -21.27 19.03 0.55
CA TYR A 262 -21.28 17.61 0.92
C TYR A 262 -20.85 17.34 2.37
N LEU A 263 -20.12 18.25 3.00
CA LEU A 263 -19.78 18.14 4.43
C LEU A 263 -21.01 18.18 5.35
N ARG A 264 -22.17 18.64 4.83
CA ARG A 264 -23.45 18.68 5.55
C ARG A 264 -24.34 17.47 5.26
N ALA A 265 -24.04 16.69 4.21
CA ALA A 265 -24.83 15.49 3.87
C ALA A 265 -24.70 14.43 4.98
N PRO A 266 -25.74 13.62 5.24
CA PRO A 266 -25.59 12.39 6.04
C PRO A 266 -24.46 11.54 5.48
N ILE A 267 -23.62 10.99 6.36
CA ILE A 267 -22.45 10.21 5.92
C ILE A 267 -22.84 8.89 5.23
N GLU A 268 -24.03 8.41 5.49
CA GLU A 268 -24.62 7.21 4.89
C GLU A 268 -25.01 7.42 3.44
N ARG A 269 -25.32 8.66 3.06
CA ARG A 269 -25.91 8.98 1.76
C ARG A 269 -24.97 8.68 0.59
N ASN A 270 -25.44 7.86 -0.34
CA ASN A 270 -24.82 7.63 -1.64
C ASN A 270 -25.69 8.30 -2.72
N PHE A 271 -25.10 9.16 -3.54
CA PHE A 271 -25.86 9.83 -4.62
C PHE A 271 -25.86 9.03 -5.93
N ALA A 272 -25.16 7.90 -6.03
CA ALA A 272 -25.25 6.97 -7.15
C ALA A 272 -26.58 6.21 -7.11
N GLU A 273 -26.96 5.59 -8.22
CA GLU A 273 -28.06 4.63 -8.24
C GLU A 273 -27.66 3.33 -7.55
N PRO A 274 -28.63 2.55 -7.02
CA PRO A 274 -28.36 1.27 -6.36
C PRO A 274 -27.83 0.15 -7.27
N ASP A 275 -27.81 0.36 -8.59
CA ASP A 275 -27.37 -0.61 -9.60
C ASP A 275 -25.87 -0.57 -9.91
N THR A 276 -25.09 0.22 -9.17
CA THR A 276 -23.63 0.26 -9.33
C THR A 276 -23.01 -1.09 -9.01
N ARG A 277 -22.00 -1.48 -9.77
CA ARG A 277 -21.27 -2.72 -9.52
C ARG A 277 -19.87 -2.69 -10.10
N ALA A 278 -18.91 -3.15 -9.32
CA ALA A 278 -17.55 -3.39 -9.77
C ALA A 278 -17.14 -4.83 -9.48
N SER A 279 -16.38 -5.42 -10.39
CA SER A 279 -15.78 -6.74 -10.25
C SER A 279 -14.30 -6.64 -10.61
N ALA A 280 -13.43 -6.88 -9.66
CA ALA A 280 -11.99 -6.94 -9.90
C ALA A 280 -11.46 -8.35 -9.67
N ILE A 281 -10.56 -8.80 -10.53
CA ILE A 281 -9.83 -10.06 -10.42
C ILE A 281 -8.35 -9.75 -10.58
N SER A 282 -7.55 -10.23 -9.65
CA SER A 282 -6.09 -10.09 -9.69
C SER A 282 -5.42 -11.45 -9.53
N LYS A 283 -4.44 -11.72 -10.36
CA LYS A 283 -3.59 -12.92 -10.30
C LYS A 283 -2.15 -12.47 -10.27
N LEU A 284 -1.34 -13.12 -9.44
CA LEU A 284 0.10 -12.92 -9.39
C LEU A 284 0.78 -14.29 -9.32
N ALA A 285 1.84 -14.45 -10.08
CA ALA A 285 2.72 -15.61 -9.99
C ALA A 285 4.17 -15.12 -9.88
N SER A 286 4.94 -15.70 -8.99
CA SER A 286 6.36 -15.42 -8.87
C SER A 286 7.20 -16.67 -8.63
N VAL A 287 8.43 -16.61 -9.09
CA VAL A 287 9.47 -17.60 -8.84
C VAL A 287 10.71 -16.84 -8.41
N ALA A 288 11.27 -17.19 -7.26
CA ALA A 288 12.50 -16.59 -6.75
C ALA A 288 13.51 -17.68 -6.43
N LEU A 289 14.75 -17.50 -6.89
CA LEU A 289 15.92 -18.31 -6.61
C LEU A 289 16.87 -17.52 -5.73
N ASP A 290 17.22 -18.10 -4.58
CA ASP A 290 18.27 -17.61 -3.69
C ASP A 290 19.39 -18.64 -3.64
N HIS A 291 20.63 -18.21 -3.91
CA HIS A 291 21.79 -19.10 -3.95
C HIS A 291 23.03 -18.42 -3.35
N ALA A 292 23.54 -18.97 -2.26
CA ALA A 292 24.84 -18.60 -1.73
C ALA A 292 25.94 -19.32 -2.56
N LEU A 293 26.66 -18.58 -3.40
CA LEU A 293 27.75 -19.11 -4.23
C LEU A 293 28.94 -19.52 -3.36
N ASP A 294 29.23 -18.72 -2.34
CA ASP A 294 30.17 -19.00 -1.25
C ASP A 294 29.83 -18.11 -0.03
N ASP A 295 30.69 -18.07 0.98
CA ASP A 295 30.48 -17.27 2.21
C ASP A 295 30.41 -15.75 1.99
N ASN A 296 30.78 -15.28 0.80
CA ASN A 296 30.86 -13.86 0.47
C ASN A 296 30.00 -13.43 -0.73
N TRP A 297 29.49 -14.37 -1.50
CA TRP A 297 28.73 -14.11 -2.70
C TRP A 297 27.34 -14.71 -2.62
N ASP A 298 26.33 -13.88 -2.84
CA ASP A 298 24.93 -14.27 -2.94
C ASP A 298 24.38 -13.91 -4.31
N LEU A 299 23.59 -14.81 -4.87
CA LEU A 299 22.80 -14.62 -6.08
C LEU A 299 21.32 -14.64 -5.71
N HIS A 300 20.59 -13.62 -6.11
CA HIS A 300 19.13 -13.59 -6.10
C HIS A 300 18.60 -13.39 -7.52
N ALA A 301 17.66 -14.23 -7.95
CA ALA A 301 16.98 -14.05 -9.22
C ALA A 301 15.49 -14.24 -9.03
N ALA A 302 14.67 -13.36 -9.62
CA ALA A 302 13.22 -13.43 -9.50
C ALA A 302 12.53 -13.11 -10.83
N VAL A 303 11.43 -13.82 -11.07
CA VAL A 303 10.47 -13.50 -12.12
C VAL A 303 9.10 -13.41 -11.48
N GLN A 304 8.42 -12.31 -11.75
CA GLN A 304 7.05 -12.07 -11.28
C GLN A 304 6.18 -11.59 -12.44
N ALA A 305 4.96 -12.09 -12.50
CA ALA A 305 3.95 -11.60 -13.44
C ALA A 305 2.61 -11.44 -12.73
N SER A 306 1.87 -10.38 -13.07
CA SER A 306 0.50 -10.14 -12.60
C SER A 306 -0.43 -9.83 -13.76
N ASP A 307 -1.70 -10.29 -13.71
CA ASP A 307 -2.81 -9.94 -14.60
C ASP A 307 -3.98 -9.52 -13.71
N ALA A 308 -4.35 -8.25 -13.77
CA ALA A 308 -5.45 -7.68 -13.01
C ALA A 308 -6.48 -7.06 -13.95
N ARG A 309 -7.77 -7.26 -13.65
CA ARG A 309 -8.90 -6.77 -14.44
C ARG A 309 -9.93 -6.14 -13.52
N LEU A 310 -10.53 -5.05 -14.00
CA LEU A 310 -11.63 -4.35 -13.34
C LEU A 310 -12.72 -4.06 -14.36
N ASP A 311 -13.92 -4.56 -14.09
CA ASP A 311 -15.15 -4.18 -14.77
C ASP A 311 -15.97 -3.37 -13.78
N ALA A 312 -16.31 -2.11 -14.11
CA ALA A 312 -16.98 -1.22 -13.16
C ALA A 312 -18.10 -0.41 -13.85
N TYR A 313 -19.33 -0.56 -13.36
CA TYR A 313 -20.45 0.32 -13.63
C TYR A 313 -20.69 1.22 -12.41
N TRP A 314 -20.59 2.54 -12.60
CA TRP A 314 -20.58 3.51 -11.52
C TRP A 314 -21.10 4.88 -11.96
N TYR A 315 -21.28 5.81 -11.01
CA TYR A 315 -21.69 7.18 -11.30
C TYR A 315 -20.59 8.17 -10.95
N SER A 316 -20.22 9.02 -11.92
CA SER A 316 -19.40 10.20 -11.66
C SER A 316 -20.26 11.38 -11.28
N TYR A 317 -19.73 12.27 -10.46
CA TYR A 317 -20.31 13.58 -10.20
C TYR A 317 -19.67 14.61 -11.13
N GLY A 318 -20.39 15.68 -11.48
CA GLY A 318 -19.85 16.70 -12.40
C GLY A 318 -18.52 17.28 -11.91
N PHE A 319 -17.60 17.52 -12.83
CA PHE A 319 -16.27 18.09 -12.50
C PHE A 319 -16.41 19.49 -11.91
N LEU A 320 -17.28 20.31 -12.49
CA LEU A 320 -17.53 21.67 -12.00
C LEU A 320 -18.35 21.60 -10.71
N ASN A 321 -17.89 22.27 -9.66
CA ASN A 321 -18.54 22.33 -8.35
C ASN A 321 -18.86 20.95 -7.73
N GLY A 322 -18.12 19.89 -8.09
CA GLY A 322 -18.41 18.53 -7.60
C GLY A 322 -19.81 18.04 -7.96
N GLY A 323 -20.40 18.52 -9.05
CA GLY A 323 -21.74 18.20 -9.49
C GLY A 323 -22.88 18.98 -8.78
N ILE A 324 -22.57 19.91 -7.89
CA ILE A 324 -23.58 20.71 -7.20
C ILE A 324 -24.16 21.79 -8.15
N GLY A 325 -25.48 21.79 -8.25
CA GLY A 325 -26.28 22.76 -9.00
C GLY A 325 -27.52 23.19 -8.21
N GLY A 326 -28.53 23.78 -8.90
CA GLY A 326 -29.76 24.29 -8.28
C GLY A 326 -29.54 25.63 -7.59
N THR A 327 -30.40 25.94 -6.60
CA THR A 327 -30.28 27.12 -5.75
C THR A 327 -29.76 26.77 -4.37
N PRO A 328 -29.25 27.72 -3.56
CA PRO A 328 -28.85 27.48 -2.18
C PRO A 328 -29.90 26.80 -1.32
N GLU A 329 -31.20 27.12 -1.56
CA GLU A 329 -32.34 26.55 -0.84
C GLU A 329 -32.75 25.16 -1.35
N ASN A 330 -32.53 24.91 -2.66
CA ASN A 330 -32.84 23.64 -3.33
C ASN A 330 -31.65 23.16 -4.15
N PRO A 331 -30.56 22.72 -3.49
CA PRO A 331 -29.38 22.21 -4.18
C PRO A 331 -29.67 20.88 -4.82
N THR A 332 -28.99 20.62 -5.94
CA THR A 332 -29.11 19.39 -6.69
C THR A 332 -27.73 18.77 -6.91
N VAL A 333 -27.70 17.47 -7.20
CA VAL A 333 -26.47 16.74 -7.59
C VAL A 333 -26.62 16.24 -9.01
N SER A 334 -25.71 16.64 -9.85
CA SER A 334 -25.54 16.14 -11.21
C SER A 334 -24.69 14.88 -11.17
N ARG A 335 -25.17 13.80 -11.75
CA ARG A 335 -24.50 12.50 -11.83
C ARG A 335 -24.63 11.89 -13.22
N ARG A 336 -23.64 11.12 -13.62
CA ARG A 336 -23.57 10.48 -14.94
C ARG A 336 -23.09 9.04 -14.81
N PRO A 337 -23.82 8.04 -15.37
CA PRO A 337 -23.39 6.65 -15.35
C PRO A 337 -22.16 6.49 -16.24
N GLN A 338 -21.25 5.63 -15.81
CA GLN A 338 -20.03 5.27 -16.52
C GLN A 338 -19.81 3.76 -16.44
N LEU A 339 -19.26 3.21 -17.49
CA LEU A 339 -18.77 1.84 -17.56
C LEU A 339 -17.26 1.92 -17.86
N ASN A 340 -16.46 1.17 -17.13
CA ASN A 340 -15.05 1.01 -17.38
C ASN A 340 -14.70 -0.46 -17.42
N HIS A 341 -13.85 -0.83 -18.37
CA HIS A 341 -13.14 -2.09 -18.43
C HIS A 341 -11.65 -1.80 -18.43
N ASP A 342 -10.97 -2.19 -17.37
CA ASP A 342 -9.54 -1.97 -17.20
C ASP A 342 -8.81 -3.31 -17.11
N ARG A 343 -7.70 -3.45 -17.81
CA ARG A 343 -6.79 -4.59 -17.66
C ARG A 343 -5.37 -4.11 -17.52
N GLN A 344 -4.71 -4.59 -16.49
CA GLN A 344 -3.32 -4.27 -16.20
C GLN A 344 -2.50 -5.55 -16.10
N ILE A 345 -1.39 -5.60 -16.83
CA ILE A 345 -0.42 -6.68 -16.81
C ILE A 345 0.94 -6.10 -16.45
N ASP A 346 1.58 -6.67 -15.44
CA ASP A 346 2.96 -6.36 -15.07
C ASP A 346 3.79 -7.64 -15.13
N ALA A 347 4.96 -7.57 -15.72
CA ALA A 347 5.94 -8.65 -15.70
C ALA A 347 7.33 -8.07 -15.42
N THR A 348 8.05 -8.68 -14.48
CA THR A 348 9.40 -8.27 -14.09
C THR A 348 10.28 -9.50 -13.96
N ALA A 349 11.48 -9.42 -14.52
CA ALA A 349 12.56 -10.36 -14.29
C ALA A 349 13.79 -9.59 -13.80
N LEU A 350 14.40 -10.06 -12.72
CA LEU A 350 15.59 -9.43 -12.15
C LEU A 350 16.64 -10.51 -11.75
N VAL A 351 17.88 -10.09 -11.81
CA VAL A 351 19.03 -10.85 -11.30
C VAL A 351 19.92 -9.91 -10.52
N GLU A 352 20.26 -10.30 -9.31
CA GLU A 352 21.09 -9.55 -8.37
C GLU A 352 22.21 -10.44 -7.85
N VAL A 353 23.42 -9.86 -7.79
CA VAL A 353 24.57 -10.48 -7.18
C VAL A 353 25.11 -9.56 -6.11
N SER A 354 25.29 -10.06 -4.91
CA SER A 354 25.93 -9.33 -3.83
C SER A 354 27.27 -9.96 -3.43
N ARG A 355 28.21 -9.10 -2.99
CA ARG A 355 29.54 -9.55 -2.55
C ARG A 355 29.99 -8.76 -1.33
N HIS A 356 30.50 -9.51 -0.33
CA HIS A 356 31.19 -8.96 0.82
C HIS A 356 32.71 -9.10 0.66
N PHE A 357 33.48 -8.02 0.86
CA PHE A 357 34.93 -8.06 0.84
C PHE A 357 35.53 -6.88 1.59
N ARG A 358 36.85 -6.85 1.73
CA ARG A 358 37.56 -5.73 2.38
C ARG A 358 38.66 -5.20 1.45
N THR A 359 38.82 -3.85 1.45
CA THR A 359 39.96 -3.17 0.83
C THR A 359 40.70 -2.38 1.92
N GLY A 360 41.75 -2.94 2.44
CA GLY A 360 42.45 -2.40 3.61
C GLY A 360 41.51 -2.35 4.83
N ALA A 361 41.28 -1.14 5.36
CA ALA A 361 40.43 -0.91 6.52
C ALA A 361 38.94 -0.79 6.17
N ILE A 362 38.60 -0.74 4.87
CA ILE A 362 37.22 -0.51 4.41
C ILE A 362 36.57 -1.88 4.14
N GLY A 363 35.42 -2.14 4.78
CA GLY A 363 34.53 -3.23 4.43
C GLY A 363 33.56 -2.78 3.34
N HIS A 364 33.32 -3.62 2.35
CA HIS A 364 32.42 -3.37 1.23
C HIS A 364 31.33 -4.44 1.18
N ARG A 365 30.11 -4.01 0.86
CA ARG A 365 29.02 -4.86 0.41
C ARG A 365 28.50 -4.28 -0.90
N ILE A 366 28.94 -4.88 -2.01
CA ILE A 366 28.51 -4.47 -3.34
C ILE A 366 27.28 -5.28 -3.74
N LEU A 367 26.26 -4.60 -4.27
CA LEU A 367 25.13 -5.15 -4.98
C LEU A 367 25.23 -4.72 -6.44
N LEU A 368 25.15 -5.68 -7.35
CA LEU A 368 25.02 -5.45 -8.78
C LEU A 368 23.73 -6.12 -9.26
N GLY A 369 22.88 -5.39 -9.97
CA GLY A 369 21.62 -5.94 -10.46
C GLY A 369 21.28 -5.51 -11.87
N THR A 370 20.50 -6.34 -12.53
CA THR A 370 19.83 -6.05 -13.79
C THR A 370 18.36 -6.42 -13.70
N GLU A 371 17.53 -5.64 -14.38
CA GLU A 371 16.09 -5.83 -14.37
C GLU A 371 15.52 -5.57 -15.76
N TYR A 372 14.60 -6.41 -16.19
CA TYR A 372 13.66 -6.14 -17.25
C TYR A 372 12.26 -6.09 -16.68
N SER A 373 11.48 -5.06 -17.04
CA SER A 373 10.07 -4.97 -16.66
C SER A 373 9.24 -4.47 -17.82
N ARG A 374 8.05 -5.05 -17.95
CA ARG A 374 7.02 -4.62 -18.87
C ARG A 374 5.75 -4.37 -18.10
N ASP A 375 5.13 -3.19 -18.25
CA ASP A 375 3.76 -2.91 -17.80
C ASP A 375 2.91 -2.51 -18.99
N TRP A 376 1.74 -3.05 -19.00
CA TRP A 376 0.74 -2.84 -20.01
C TRP A 376 -0.61 -2.59 -19.33
N TRP A 377 -1.27 -1.49 -19.70
CA TRP A 377 -2.60 -1.17 -19.24
C TRP A 377 -3.47 -0.81 -20.44
N ASP A 378 -4.58 -1.56 -20.59
CA ASP A 378 -5.67 -1.27 -21.51
C ASP A 378 -6.87 -0.77 -20.72
N TYR A 379 -7.58 0.19 -21.26
CA TYR A 379 -8.89 0.56 -20.79
C TYR A 379 -9.85 0.80 -21.95
N ASP A 380 -11.13 0.55 -21.73
CA ASP A 380 -12.23 1.09 -22.50
C ASP A 380 -13.31 1.66 -21.57
N SER A 381 -13.99 2.71 -22.01
CA SER A 381 -14.99 3.40 -21.22
C SER A 381 -16.20 3.80 -22.05
N ALA A 382 -17.34 3.82 -21.38
CA ALA A 382 -18.58 4.33 -21.95
C ALA A 382 -19.32 5.17 -20.92
N VAL A 383 -20.08 6.16 -21.39
CA VAL A 383 -20.82 7.10 -20.55
C VAL A 383 -22.25 7.23 -20.99
N GLY A 384 -23.14 7.43 -20.04
CA GLY A 384 -24.54 7.73 -20.32
C GLY A 384 -24.90 9.20 -20.15
N SER A 385 -26.18 9.50 -20.26
CA SER A 385 -26.70 10.84 -20.08
C SER A 385 -26.65 11.26 -18.61
N THR A 386 -26.38 12.56 -18.39
CA THR A 386 -26.42 13.16 -17.05
C THR A 386 -27.85 13.15 -16.49
N SER A 387 -28.01 12.75 -15.24
CA SER A 387 -29.21 12.88 -14.45
C SER A 387 -28.98 13.82 -13.25
N ILE A 388 -30.06 14.36 -12.72
CA ILE A 388 -30.04 15.30 -11.61
C ILE A 388 -30.92 14.76 -10.49
N VAL A 389 -30.42 14.79 -9.26
CA VAL A 389 -31.18 14.40 -8.06
C VAL A 389 -31.16 15.54 -7.04
N ASP A 390 -32.20 15.60 -6.20
CA ASP A 390 -32.25 16.50 -5.07
C ASP A 390 -31.16 16.14 -4.05
N PHE A 391 -30.46 17.14 -3.52
CA PHE A 391 -29.39 16.94 -2.55
C PHE A 391 -29.93 16.45 -1.19
N HIS A 392 -31.07 16.95 -0.77
CA HIS A 392 -31.66 16.66 0.54
C HIS A 392 -32.49 15.36 0.52
N ASN A 393 -33.21 15.12 -0.56
CA ASN A 393 -34.09 13.97 -0.70
C ASN A 393 -33.91 13.30 -2.08
N PRO A 394 -32.76 12.61 -2.33
CA PRO A 394 -32.52 11.99 -3.62
C PRO A 394 -33.55 10.88 -3.90
N VAL A 395 -34.14 10.91 -5.09
CA VAL A 395 -35.01 9.86 -5.59
C VAL A 395 -34.19 8.95 -6.48
N TYR A 396 -34.24 7.65 -6.20
CA TYR A 396 -33.52 6.61 -6.91
C TYR A 396 -34.46 5.82 -7.84
N GLY A 397 -33.85 5.00 -8.72
CA GLY A 397 -34.59 4.15 -9.66
C GLY A 397 -34.78 4.81 -11.03
N THR A 398 -33.94 5.82 -11.36
CA THR A 398 -33.87 6.33 -12.72
C THR A 398 -33.35 5.22 -13.65
N PRO A 399 -34.08 4.82 -14.70
CA PRO A 399 -33.58 3.80 -15.61
C PRO A 399 -32.22 4.19 -16.19
N PRO A 400 -31.28 3.24 -16.32
CA PRO A 400 -29.99 3.51 -16.93
C PRO A 400 -30.17 4.08 -18.34
N SER A 401 -29.51 5.19 -18.65
CA SER A 401 -29.43 5.69 -20.02
C SER A 401 -28.58 4.76 -20.89
N ALA A 402 -28.84 4.79 -22.22
CA ALA A 402 -27.95 4.14 -23.15
C ALA A 402 -26.52 4.70 -22.97
N LEU A 403 -25.53 3.79 -22.91
CA LEU A 403 -24.12 4.16 -22.83
C LEU A 403 -23.57 4.33 -24.24
N SER A 404 -22.77 5.37 -24.41
CA SER A 404 -22.00 5.62 -25.64
C SER A 404 -20.50 5.50 -25.35
N PRO A 405 -19.69 4.99 -26.28
CA PRO A 405 -18.23 4.98 -26.11
C PRO A 405 -17.70 6.37 -25.72
N ALA A 406 -16.75 6.41 -24.78
CA ALA A 406 -16.22 7.65 -24.23
C ALA A 406 -14.69 7.71 -24.28
N GLY A 407 -14.03 6.63 -24.54
CA GLY A 407 -12.60 6.55 -24.75
C GLY A 407 -12.08 5.13 -24.58
N GLU A 408 -11.07 4.80 -25.36
CA GLU A 408 -10.25 3.59 -25.20
C GLU A 408 -8.77 3.97 -25.27
N GLY A 409 -7.94 3.20 -24.60
CA GLY A 409 -6.50 3.48 -24.62
C GLY A 409 -5.67 2.27 -24.22
N ARG A 410 -4.41 2.34 -24.62
CA ARG A 410 -3.37 1.38 -24.29
C ARG A 410 -2.08 2.09 -23.95
N PHE A 411 -1.51 1.74 -22.82
CA PHE A 411 -0.23 2.28 -22.35
C PHE A 411 0.74 1.13 -22.09
N VAL A 412 1.93 1.21 -22.68
CA VAL A 412 2.97 0.19 -22.53
C VAL A 412 4.26 0.87 -22.11
N ASN A 413 4.95 0.30 -21.13
CA ASN A 413 6.32 0.63 -20.81
C ASN A 413 7.16 -0.64 -20.80
N ASP A 414 8.15 -0.73 -21.67
CA ASP A 414 9.22 -1.72 -21.63
C ASP A 414 10.47 -1.07 -21.03
N SER A 415 11.02 -1.64 -19.98
CA SER A 415 12.15 -1.04 -19.26
C SER A 415 13.28 -2.03 -19.06
N TRP A 416 14.50 -1.60 -19.37
CA TRP A 416 15.74 -2.28 -19.03
C TRP A 416 16.54 -1.44 -18.06
N ALA A 417 17.08 -2.07 -17.02
CA ALA A 417 17.87 -1.38 -16.04
C ALA A 417 19.11 -2.11 -15.62
N LEU A 418 20.13 -1.34 -15.28
CA LEU A 418 21.33 -1.77 -14.57
C LEU A 418 21.49 -0.91 -13.32
N TYR A 419 21.82 -1.51 -12.20
CA TYR A 419 22.06 -0.79 -10.96
C TYR A 419 23.21 -1.39 -10.17
N VAL A 420 23.89 -0.49 -9.46
CA VAL A 420 25.00 -0.84 -8.58
C VAL A 420 24.87 -0.07 -7.28
N GLN A 421 25.23 -0.71 -6.19
CA GLN A 421 25.32 -0.10 -4.87
C GLN A 421 26.51 -0.66 -4.13
N ASP A 422 27.22 0.20 -3.37
CA ASP A 422 28.23 -0.20 -2.41
C ASP A 422 27.90 0.38 -1.02
N GLU A 423 27.78 -0.50 -0.04
CA GLU A 423 27.69 -0.16 1.37
C GLU A 423 29.08 -0.31 1.98
N MET A 424 29.77 0.78 2.18
CA MET A 424 31.12 0.85 2.75
C MET A 424 31.10 1.08 4.25
N THR A 425 31.85 0.29 4.99
CA THR A 425 32.05 0.45 6.45
C THR A 425 33.48 0.77 6.75
N PHE A 426 33.75 1.81 7.56
CA PHE A 426 35.09 2.26 7.88
C PHE A 426 35.18 3.02 9.22
N GLY A 427 36.40 3.38 9.60
CA GLY A 427 36.69 4.00 10.87
C GLY A 427 36.78 2.99 12.03
N ASP A 428 37.13 3.48 13.20
CA ASP A 428 37.23 2.65 14.40
C ASP A 428 35.89 2.01 14.72
N GLU A 429 35.87 0.69 14.96
CA GLU A 429 34.67 -0.10 15.23
C GLU A 429 33.60 -0.02 14.12
N ALA A 430 34.00 0.29 12.85
CA ALA A 430 33.09 0.46 11.72
C ALA A 430 31.97 1.50 11.98
N ARG A 431 32.28 2.59 12.68
CA ARG A 431 31.31 3.62 13.09
C ARG A 431 30.78 4.48 11.95
N TRP A 432 31.40 4.42 10.78
CA TRP A 432 30.97 5.11 9.58
C TRP A 432 30.46 4.14 8.53
N ARG A 433 29.31 4.44 7.97
CA ARG A 433 28.77 3.77 6.80
C ARG A 433 28.49 4.77 5.70
N LEU A 434 29.07 4.54 4.53
CA LEU A 434 28.78 5.31 3.32
C LEU A 434 28.09 4.38 2.34
N LEU A 435 26.90 4.77 1.90
CA LEU A 435 26.17 4.11 0.83
C LEU A 435 26.24 4.96 -0.43
N LEU A 436 26.73 4.37 -1.50
CA LEU A 436 26.71 4.94 -2.83
C LEU A 436 25.96 4.00 -3.75
N GLY A 437 24.98 4.52 -4.48
CA GLY A 437 24.19 3.70 -5.41
C GLY A 437 23.71 4.52 -6.60
N GLY A 438 23.43 3.82 -7.67
CA GLY A 438 22.84 4.39 -8.86
C GLY A 438 22.24 3.35 -9.77
N ARG A 439 21.18 3.75 -10.46
CA ARG A 439 20.46 2.94 -11.44
C ARG A 439 20.32 3.73 -12.74
N TYR A 440 20.61 3.06 -13.83
CA TYR A 440 20.33 3.54 -15.17
C TYR A 440 19.18 2.73 -15.76
N ASP A 441 18.13 3.43 -16.18
CA ASP A 441 16.96 2.87 -16.85
C ASP A 441 16.90 3.34 -18.30
N ARG A 442 16.60 2.43 -19.22
CA ARG A 442 16.09 2.71 -20.55
C ARG A 442 14.65 2.25 -20.63
N ILE A 443 13.76 3.16 -21.02
CA ILE A 443 12.33 2.94 -21.07
C ILE A 443 11.85 3.23 -22.48
N ASP A 444 11.27 2.25 -23.13
CA ASP A 444 10.57 2.39 -24.39
C ASP A 444 9.06 2.42 -24.08
N ALA A 445 8.45 3.60 -24.27
CA ALA A 445 7.06 3.88 -23.93
C ALA A 445 6.23 4.01 -25.20
N SER A 446 5.01 3.47 -25.16
CA SER A 446 4.02 3.59 -26.24
C SER A 446 2.65 3.87 -25.64
N ALA A 447 1.88 4.77 -26.25
CA ALA A 447 0.51 5.06 -25.87
C ALA A 447 -0.38 5.22 -27.12
N ILE A 448 -1.57 4.67 -27.03
CA ILE A 448 -2.74 4.97 -27.84
C ILE A 448 -3.81 5.45 -26.87
N ASP A 449 -4.47 6.55 -27.18
CA ASP A 449 -5.53 7.08 -26.31
C ASP A 449 -6.44 8.00 -27.12
N ASP A 450 -7.61 7.52 -27.50
CA ASP A 450 -8.57 8.28 -28.30
C ASP A 450 -9.21 9.43 -27.51
N PHE A 451 -9.24 9.34 -26.17
CA PHE A 451 -9.69 10.45 -25.31
C PHE A 451 -8.82 11.71 -25.52
N TYR A 452 -7.53 11.53 -25.74
CA TYR A 452 -6.59 12.61 -26.06
C TYR A 452 -6.34 12.78 -27.57
N GLY A 453 -7.10 12.07 -28.43
CA GLY A 453 -6.93 12.13 -29.89
C GLY A 453 -5.68 11.46 -30.43
N LEU A 454 -5.11 10.51 -29.68
CA LEU A 454 -4.02 9.64 -30.14
C LEU A 454 -4.57 8.37 -30.79
N GLU A 455 -5.09 8.47 -32.01
CA GLU A 455 -5.62 7.34 -32.79
C GLU A 455 -4.48 6.42 -33.27
N ASP A 456 -3.30 6.97 -33.54
CA ASP A 456 -2.09 6.21 -33.88
C ASP A 456 -1.14 6.12 -32.68
N PRO A 457 -0.35 5.03 -32.56
CA PRO A 457 0.60 4.88 -31.45
C PRO A 457 1.61 6.02 -31.39
N SER A 458 1.65 6.74 -30.25
CA SER A 458 2.75 7.64 -29.93
C SER A 458 3.82 6.85 -29.17
N GLU A 459 5.06 6.88 -29.68
CA GLU A 459 6.17 6.12 -29.11
C GLU A 459 7.33 7.06 -28.72
N LYS A 460 7.95 6.81 -27.58
CA LYS A 460 9.11 7.58 -27.12
C LYS A 460 10.02 6.74 -26.24
N SER A 461 11.32 6.84 -26.50
CA SER A 461 12.34 6.23 -25.64
C SER A 461 12.90 7.25 -24.68
N PHE A 462 13.02 6.87 -23.41
CA PHE A 462 13.62 7.68 -22.36
C PHE A 462 14.82 6.95 -21.76
N SER A 463 15.77 7.75 -21.25
CA SER A 463 16.85 7.25 -20.40
C SER A 463 16.89 8.09 -19.13
N ALA A 464 17.05 7.43 -17.99
CA ALA A 464 17.11 8.11 -16.71
C ALA A 464 18.19 7.50 -15.82
N PHE A 465 18.89 8.38 -15.07
CA PHE A 465 19.83 7.96 -14.04
C PHE A 465 19.33 8.41 -12.67
N SER A 466 19.15 7.45 -11.78
CA SER A 466 18.65 7.63 -10.42
C SER A 466 19.74 7.35 -9.39
N PRO A 467 20.50 8.37 -8.95
CA PRO A 467 21.53 8.22 -7.93
C PRO A 467 20.94 8.22 -6.52
N ARG A 468 21.67 7.62 -5.58
CA ARG A 468 21.46 7.76 -4.14
C ARG A 468 22.78 7.75 -3.39
N VAL A 469 22.86 8.60 -2.36
CA VAL A 469 24.02 8.71 -1.47
C VAL A 469 23.49 8.80 -0.05
N GLY A 470 24.12 8.08 0.86
CA GLY A 470 23.77 8.14 2.27
C GLY A 470 24.98 7.92 3.15
N LEU A 471 25.06 8.69 4.21
CA LEU A 471 26.12 8.57 5.24
C LEU A 471 25.46 8.34 6.59
N THR A 472 25.88 7.31 7.31
CA THR A 472 25.51 7.05 8.70
C THR A 472 26.76 7.11 9.57
N TRP A 473 26.65 7.82 10.70
CA TRP A 473 27.68 7.90 11.73
C TRP A 473 27.11 7.44 13.06
N THR A 474 27.76 6.47 13.68
CA THR A 474 27.40 5.90 14.98
C THR A 474 28.43 6.35 16.03
N PRO A 475 28.32 7.59 16.57
CA PRO A 475 29.31 8.11 17.53
C PRO A 475 29.43 7.26 18.80
N VAL A 476 28.31 6.70 19.22
CA VAL A 476 28.18 5.75 20.33
C VAL A 476 27.10 4.70 19.95
N ASP A 477 27.20 3.48 20.44
CA ASP A 477 26.33 2.37 20.05
C ASP A 477 24.81 2.66 20.04
N PRO A 478 24.25 3.39 21.03
CA PRO A 478 22.82 3.68 21.02
C PRO A 478 22.40 4.78 20.04
N VAL A 479 23.33 5.47 19.35
CA VAL A 479 23.01 6.66 18.52
C VAL A 479 23.58 6.51 17.12
N SER A 480 22.74 6.56 16.10
CA SER A 480 23.11 6.68 14.69
C SER A 480 22.56 7.98 14.12
N LEU A 481 23.42 8.81 13.58
CA LEU A 481 23.08 10.04 12.84
C LEU A 481 23.25 9.77 11.35
N TYR A 482 22.35 10.27 10.52
CA TYR A 482 22.46 10.06 9.08
C TYR A 482 22.09 11.30 8.27
N ALA A 483 22.64 11.34 7.07
CA ALA A 483 22.24 12.25 6.00
C ALA A 483 22.16 11.51 4.68
N SER A 484 21.20 11.85 3.85
CA SER A 484 21.04 11.22 2.53
C SER A 484 20.51 12.18 1.49
N TRP A 485 20.82 11.83 0.24
CA TRP A 485 20.30 12.44 -0.96
C TRP A 485 19.95 11.36 -1.97
N SER A 486 18.79 11.52 -2.62
CA SER A 486 18.32 10.55 -3.60
C SER A 486 17.44 11.21 -4.66
N ARG A 487 17.40 10.60 -5.84
CA ARG A 487 16.49 10.95 -6.95
C ARG A 487 15.60 9.81 -7.34
N SER A 488 14.42 10.15 -7.83
CA SER A 488 13.48 9.22 -8.48
C SER A 488 13.02 9.75 -9.83
N MET A 489 12.45 8.82 -10.59
CA MET A 489 11.78 9.15 -11.83
C MET A 489 10.52 8.30 -11.97
N ARG A 490 9.49 8.83 -12.66
CA ARG A 490 8.26 8.13 -12.99
C ARG A 490 7.75 8.55 -14.36
N THR A 491 7.31 7.59 -15.17
CA THR A 491 6.54 7.86 -16.41
C THR A 491 5.07 8.10 -16.07
N GLU A 492 4.45 9.09 -16.69
CA GLU A 492 3.03 9.46 -16.51
C GLU A 492 2.33 9.48 -17.88
N LEU A 493 2.22 8.32 -18.51
CA LEU A 493 1.68 8.21 -19.88
C LEU A 493 0.18 8.48 -19.96
N ASN A 494 -0.55 8.23 -18.88
CA ASN A 494 -2.02 8.33 -18.80
C ASN A 494 -2.52 9.64 -18.18
N ASN A 495 -1.64 10.61 -17.94
CA ASN A 495 -2.02 11.86 -17.25
C ASN A 495 -2.09 13.07 -18.19
N GLY A 496 -1.94 12.87 -19.49
CA GLY A 496 -2.00 13.91 -20.53
C GLY A 496 -0.92 13.73 -21.59
N ILE A 497 -1.07 14.45 -22.68
CA ILE A 497 -0.15 14.50 -23.83
C ILE A 497 0.36 15.92 -24.02
N LEU A 498 1.52 16.05 -24.66
CA LEU A 498 2.07 17.32 -25.06
C LEU A 498 1.55 17.75 -26.45
N HIS A 499 1.73 19.02 -26.83
CA HIS A 499 1.43 19.48 -28.17
C HIS A 499 2.07 18.58 -29.25
N GLY A 500 1.31 18.30 -30.32
CA GLY A 500 1.76 17.40 -31.37
C GLY A 500 1.62 15.90 -31.06
N GLY A 501 0.94 15.53 -29.95
CA GLY A 501 0.73 14.12 -29.56
C GLY A 501 1.97 13.48 -28.94
N GLU A 502 2.98 14.27 -28.53
CA GLU A 502 4.18 13.72 -27.89
C GLU A 502 3.90 13.20 -26.47
N LEU A 503 4.53 12.07 -26.14
CA LEU A 503 4.52 11.54 -24.77
C LEU A 503 5.38 12.39 -23.83
N PRO A 504 4.89 12.64 -22.60
CA PRO A 504 5.65 13.41 -21.61
C PRO A 504 6.90 12.67 -21.16
N SER A 505 7.95 13.42 -20.85
CA SER A 505 9.17 12.88 -20.24
C SER A 505 8.91 12.43 -18.80
N PRO A 506 9.72 11.50 -18.23
CA PRO A 506 9.53 11.09 -16.84
C PRO A 506 9.61 12.28 -15.87
N VAL A 507 8.64 12.34 -14.97
CA VAL A 507 8.62 13.26 -13.83
C VAL A 507 9.76 12.89 -12.88
N LYS A 508 10.44 13.90 -12.32
CA LYS A 508 11.61 13.73 -11.46
C LYS A 508 11.28 14.03 -10.00
N GLY A 509 11.81 13.20 -9.10
CA GLY A 509 11.80 13.44 -7.68
C GLY A 509 13.21 13.65 -7.13
N GLU A 510 13.37 14.53 -6.15
CA GLU A 510 14.64 14.76 -5.46
C GLU A 510 14.38 14.96 -3.96
N GLN A 511 15.22 14.38 -3.11
CA GLN A 511 15.10 14.52 -1.66
C GLN A 511 16.46 14.71 -1.01
N TYR A 512 16.48 15.58 0.00
CA TYR A 512 17.50 15.66 1.04
C TYR A 512 16.86 15.25 2.37
N GLU A 513 17.54 14.38 3.12
CA GLU A 513 17.06 13.93 4.42
C GLU A 513 18.21 13.89 5.42
N VAL A 514 17.94 14.32 6.64
CA VAL A 514 18.85 14.14 7.78
C VAL A 514 18.05 13.58 8.95
N GLY A 515 18.67 12.74 9.76
CA GLY A 515 17.95 12.16 10.89
C GLY A 515 18.84 11.51 11.94
N ALA A 516 18.18 11.00 12.96
CA ALA A 516 18.78 10.25 14.05
C ALA A 516 17.96 9.00 14.33
N LYS A 517 18.64 7.88 14.55
CA LYS A 517 18.06 6.62 14.99
C LYS A 517 18.70 6.20 16.30
N LEU A 518 17.87 5.92 17.28
CA LEU A 518 18.33 5.57 18.61
C LEU A 518 18.01 4.11 18.94
N ASN A 519 18.85 3.49 19.75
CA ASN A 519 18.66 2.15 20.26
C ASN A 519 18.93 2.16 21.78
N LEU A 520 17.90 2.51 22.53
CA LEU A 520 17.98 2.76 23.96
C LEU A 520 17.36 1.62 24.77
N LEU A 521 17.74 1.51 26.05
CA LEU A 521 17.18 0.51 26.98
C LEU A 521 17.31 -0.92 26.44
N ASP A 522 18.50 -1.27 25.94
CA ASP A 522 18.79 -2.61 25.36
C ASP A 522 17.84 -2.98 24.22
N GLY A 523 17.54 -2.00 23.33
CA GLY A 523 16.70 -2.19 22.16
C GLY A 523 15.21 -2.11 22.44
N ARG A 524 14.78 -1.85 23.67
CA ARG A 524 13.35 -1.70 23.99
C ARG A 524 12.75 -0.39 23.50
N LEU A 525 13.54 0.65 23.35
CA LEU A 525 13.12 1.97 22.86
C LEU A 525 13.97 2.36 21.66
N THR A 526 13.36 2.43 20.47
CA THR A 526 14.08 2.64 19.21
C THR A 526 13.49 3.78 18.39
N PRO A 527 13.52 5.03 18.88
CA PRO A 527 12.97 6.15 18.16
C PRO A 527 13.80 6.50 16.91
N THR A 528 13.08 6.93 15.87
CA THR A 528 13.65 7.55 14.67
C THR A 528 13.11 8.96 14.54
N LEU A 529 14.00 9.91 14.28
CA LEU A 529 13.69 11.31 13.96
C LEU A 529 14.26 11.62 12.58
N ALA A 530 13.46 12.21 11.70
CA ALA A 530 13.90 12.63 10.37
C ALA A 530 13.39 14.03 10.05
N TYR A 531 14.22 14.82 9.35
CA TYR A 531 13.83 16.01 8.62
C TYR A 531 14.09 15.77 7.13
N PHE A 532 13.10 16.11 6.29
CA PHE A 532 13.20 15.95 4.85
C PHE A 532 12.80 17.22 4.11
N ASP A 533 13.39 17.41 2.93
CA ASP A 533 13.00 18.40 1.92
C ASP A 533 12.97 17.68 0.55
N MET A 534 11.80 17.63 -0.03
CA MET A 534 11.50 16.83 -1.20
C MET A 534 10.85 17.68 -2.28
N ARG A 535 11.24 17.47 -3.55
CA ARG A 535 10.68 18.16 -4.70
C ARG A 535 10.27 17.15 -5.77
N ARG A 536 9.12 17.41 -6.40
CA ARG A 536 8.65 16.75 -7.60
C ARG A 536 8.64 17.78 -8.72
N LYS A 537 9.40 17.53 -9.80
CA LYS A 537 9.62 18.44 -10.91
C LYS A 537 9.13 17.82 -12.21
N ASP A 538 8.95 18.67 -13.22
CA ASP A 538 8.50 18.29 -14.56
C ASP A 538 7.12 17.61 -14.53
N GLY A 539 6.24 18.02 -13.56
CA GLY A 539 4.86 17.56 -13.49
C GLY A 539 4.04 18.12 -14.67
N LEU A 540 3.06 17.34 -15.11
CA LEU A 540 2.11 17.80 -16.12
C LEU A 540 1.15 18.81 -15.51
N VAL A 541 0.95 19.92 -16.19
CA VAL A 541 -0.05 20.96 -15.92
C VAL A 541 -0.74 21.33 -17.24
N SER A 542 -1.97 21.85 -17.17
CA SER A 542 -2.70 22.27 -18.37
C SER A 542 -1.92 23.33 -19.17
N ASP A 543 -1.92 23.22 -20.49
CA ASP A 543 -1.34 24.25 -21.36
C ASP A 543 -2.24 25.49 -21.35
N PRO A 544 -1.76 26.67 -20.90
CA PRO A 544 -2.57 27.89 -20.85
C PRO A 544 -2.95 28.44 -22.22
N ASN A 545 -2.27 27.96 -23.28
CA ASN A 545 -2.53 28.34 -24.65
C ASN A 545 -3.49 27.41 -25.39
N ASP A 546 -3.91 26.30 -24.73
CA ASP A 546 -4.88 25.35 -25.27
C ASP A 546 -6.28 25.59 -24.68
N PRO A 547 -7.21 26.25 -25.40
CA PRO A 547 -8.56 26.50 -24.91
C PRO A 547 -9.43 25.23 -24.82
N THR A 548 -8.96 24.10 -25.38
CA THR A 548 -9.66 22.80 -25.36
C THR A 548 -9.34 21.98 -24.11
N PHE A 549 -8.30 22.35 -23.35
CA PHE A 549 -7.77 21.60 -22.19
C PHE A 549 -7.34 20.16 -22.54
N THR A 550 -6.98 19.92 -23.80
CA THR A 550 -6.52 18.61 -24.30
C THR A 550 -5.04 18.39 -24.00
N TYR A 551 -4.24 19.46 -24.19
CA TYR A 551 -2.79 19.39 -24.06
C TYR A 551 -2.27 19.85 -22.71
N SER A 552 -1.15 19.27 -22.32
CA SER A 552 -0.40 19.61 -21.13
C SER A 552 1.00 20.12 -21.48
N ILE A 553 1.63 20.83 -20.56
CA ILE A 553 3.06 21.16 -20.59
C ILE A 553 3.74 20.66 -19.31
N GLN A 554 5.06 20.44 -19.37
CA GLN A 554 5.85 19.88 -18.25
C GLN A 554 6.67 20.96 -17.54
N VAL A 555 6.01 21.75 -16.70
CA VAL A 555 6.65 22.82 -15.90
C VAL A 555 6.32 22.72 -14.42
N GLY A 556 5.31 21.91 -14.04
CA GLY A 556 4.81 21.87 -12.67
C GLY A 556 5.86 21.42 -11.66
N GLU A 557 6.01 22.16 -10.55
CA GLU A 557 6.82 21.76 -9.40
C GLU A 557 5.98 21.71 -8.13
N GLN A 558 6.20 20.65 -7.32
CA GLN A 558 5.61 20.48 -6.00
C GLN A 558 6.73 20.25 -4.99
N ARG A 559 6.60 20.82 -3.80
CA ARG A 559 7.58 20.67 -2.72
C ARG A 559 6.91 20.19 -1.45
N SER A 560 7.53 19.25 -0.76
CA SER A 560 7.13 18.80 0.57
C SER A 560 8.32 18.77 1.50
N LYS A 561 8.21 19.41 2.66
CA LYS A 561 9.24 19.41 3.70
C LYS A 561 8.63 19.26 5.09
N GLY A 562 9.35 18.60 5.99
CA GLY A 562 8.79 18.37 7.31
C GLY A 562 9.65 17.53 8.23
N TRP A 563 9.05 17.25 9.38
CA TRP A 563 9.61 16.44 10.46
C TRP A 563 8.76 15.19 10.66
N GLU A 564 9.41 14.08 10.91
CA GLU A 564 8.77 12.81 11.28
C GLU A 564 9.44 12.21 12.48
N ILE A 565 8.64 11.67 13.38
CA ILE A 565 9.09 10.95 14.58
C ILE A 565 8.33 9.63 14.62
N ASP A 566 9.05 8.56 14.87
CA ASP A 566 8.52 7.22 15.10
C ASP A 566 9.13 6.65 16.37
N VAL A 567 8.32 6.07 17.26
CA VAL A 567 8.75 5.62 18.58
C VAL A 567 8.14 4.26 18.89
N PRO A 568 8.72 3.17 18.41
CA PRO A 568 8.43 1.83 18.95
C PRO A 568 9.05 1.71 20.34
N PHE A 569 8.25 1.32 21.33
CA PHE A 569 8.68 1.19 22.71
C PHE A 569 8.08 -0.05 23.39
N MET A 570 8.92 -0.98 23.78
CA MET A 570 8.59 -2.04 24.71
C MET A 570 8.88 -1.57 26.13
N ILE A 571 7.90 -0.91 26.76
CA ILE A 571 8.03 -0.37 28.13
C ILE A 571 8.39 -1.50 29.10
N THR A 572 7.67 -2.60 29.00
CA THR A 572 7.98 -3.88 29.65
C THR A 572 7.69 -5.02 28.66
N PRO A 573 8.08 -6.28 28.91
CA PRO A 573 7.70 -7.42 28.07
C PRO A 573 6.18 -7.60 27.89
N ARG A 574 5.37 -6.97 28.76
CA ARG A 574 3.90 -7.01 28.74
C ARG A 574 3.25 -5.73 28.24
N TRP A 575 4.01 -4.66 28.07
CA TRP A 575 3.50 -3.35 27.68
C TRP A 575 4.24 -2.80 26.48
N ARG A 576 3.57 -2.80 25.35
CA ARG A 576 4.07 -2.32 24.06
C ARG A 576 3.38 -1.02 23.70
N LEU A 577 4.14 -0.11 23.11
CA LEU A 577 3.68 1.19 22.65
C LEU A 577 4.31 1.50 21.30
N LEU A 578 3.52 2.04 20.40
CA LEU A 578 3.97 2.66 19.15
C LEU A 578 3.39 4.06 19.08
N ALA A 579 4.24 5.07 18.95
CA ALA A 579 3.82 6.46 18.74
C ALA A 579 4.45 7.00 17.47
N SER A 580 3.69 7.77 16.70
CA SER A 580 4.22 8.48 15.54
C SER A 580 3.70 9.90 15.46
N TYR A 581 4.53 10.79 14.90
CA TYR A 581 4.19 12.18 14.68
C TYR A 581 4.80 12.68 13.38
N THR A 582 4.02 13.46 12.63
CA THR A 582 4.47 14.12 11.40
C THR A 582 4.00 15.55 11.41
N ARG A 583 4.89 16.45 11.03
CA ARG A 583 4.56 17.82 10.65
C ARG A 583 5.18 18.12 9.30
N LEU A 584 4.34 18.37 8.30
CA LEU A 584 4.79 18.64 6.93
C LEU A 584 4.12 19.89 6.35
N ASN A 585 4.81 20.49 5.37
CA ASN A 585 4.27 21.49 4.49
C ASN A 585 4.49 21.04 3.05
N ALA A 586 3.38 20.65 2.39
CA ALA A 586 3.38 20.20 1.00
C ALA A 586 2.61 21.24 0.16
N THR A 587 3.28 21.83 -0.82
CA THR A 587 2.76 22.95 -1.64
C THR A 587 3.06 22.77 -3.12
N ILE A 588 2.27 23.42 -3.95
CA ILE A 588 2.54 23.64 -5.38
C ILE A 588 3.53 24.82 -5.44
N SER A 589 4.70 24.60 -6.04
CA SER A 589 5.77 25.60 -6.11
C SER A 589 5.78 26.30 -7.46
N ASP A 590 5.31 25.62 -8.53
CA ASP A 590 5.23 26.13 -9.89
C ASP A 590 4.04 25.48 -10.63
N ASP A 591 3.22 26.30 -11.27
CA ASP A 591 2.06 25.88 -12.06
C ASP A 591 1.78 26.95 -13.14
N THR A 592 1.13 26.58 -14.23
CA THR A 592 0.66 27.55 -15.24
C THR A 592 -0.52 28.37 -14.78
N ASP A 593 -1.30 27.86 -13.82
CA ASP A 593 -2.30 28.65 -13.11
C ASP A 593 -1.68 29.30 -11.87
N ALA A 594 -1.36 30.59 -11.98
CA ALA A 594 -0.79 31.37 -10.88
C ALA A 594 -1.69 31.37 -9.62
N GLY A 595 -2.99 31.05 -9.75
CA GLY A 595 -3.90 30.88 -8.61
C GLY A 595 -3.65 29.59 -7.81
N LEU A 596 -2.88 28.64 -8.36
CA LEU A 596 -2.47 27.41 -7.69
C LEU A 596 -1.12 27.50 -6.98
N GLU A 597 -0.26 28.42 -7.40
CA GLU A 597 1.07 28.60 -6.79
C GLU A 597 0.97 29.00 -5.32
N GLY A 598 1.76 28.34 -4.48
CA GLY A 598 1.74 28.50 -3.02
C GLY A 598 0.62 27.73 -2.33
N ASN A 599 -0.36 27.21 -3.05
CA ASN A 599 -1.44 26.39 -2.49
C ASN A 599 -0.89 25.07 -1.94
N ARG A 600 -1.57 24.57 -0.92
CA ARG A 600 -1.24 23.29 -0.30
C ARG A 600 -1.76 22.15 -1.17
N LEU A 601 -0.99 21.06 -1.21
CA LEU A 601 -1.44 19.85 -1.87
C LEU A 601 -2.68 19.29 -1.17
N ALA A 602 -3.65 18.87 -1.95
CA ALA A 602 -4.88 18.27 -1.47
C ALA A 602 -4.59 17.00 -0.63
N ASN A 603 -5.39 16.78 0.41
CA ASN A 603 -5.30 15.63 1.32
C ASN A 603 -3.91 15.45 1.98
N ALA A 604 -3.17 16.53 2.18
CA ALA A 604 -1.87 16.58 2.84
C ALA A 604 -1.98 17.38 4.15
N PRO A 605 -2.37 16.76 5.27
CA PRO A 605 -2.54 17.45 6.55
C PRO A 605 -1.19 17.95 7.07
N ARG A 606 -1.18 19.15 7.69
CA ARG A 606 0.05 19.70 8.28
C ARG A 606 0.59 18.86 9.43
N THR A 607 -0.31 18.18 10.14
CA THR A 607 0.05 17.40 11.32
C THR A 607 -0.74 16.11 11.34
N ASN A 608 -0.04 15.00 11.49
CA ASN A 608 -0.59 13.69 11.80
C ASN A 608 0.09 13.16 13.05
N ALA A 609 -0.66 12.44 13.88
CA ALA A 609 -0.09 11.71 15.01
C ALA A 609 -0.85 10.40 15.21
N SER A 610 -0.15 9.36 15.60
CA SER A 610 -0.78 8.12 16.03
C SER A 610 -0.15 7.61 17.32
N LEU A 611 -0.94 6.94 18.11
CA LEU A 611 -0.54 6.24 19.32
C LEU A 611 -1.28 4.91 19.35
N TRP A 612 -0.56 3.83 19.55
CA TRP A 612 -1.12 2.53 19.87
C TRP A 612 -0.41 1.93 21.08
N SER A 613 -1.17 1.46 22.06
CA SER A 613 -0.63 0.84 23.25
C SER A 613 -1.35 -0.50 23.51
N SER A 614 -0.60 -1.57 23.75
CA SER A 614 -1.11 -2.90 24.09
C SER A 614 -0.49 -3.37 25.41
N TYR A 615 -1.33 -3.90 26.29
CA TYR A 615 -0.93 -4.37 27.62
C TYR A 615 -1.50 -5.77 27.92
N ASP A 616 -0.61 -6.68 28.37
CA ASP A 616 -1.00 -8.05 28.77
C ASP A 616 -1.49 -8.05 30.22
N LEU A 617 -2.78 -8.30 30.40
CA LEU A 617 -3.53 -8.27 31.68
C LEU A 617 -3.39 -9.58 32.46
N VAL A 618 -2.19 -10.13 32.55
CA VAL A 618 -1.93 -11.44 33.18
C VAL A 618 -2.35 -11.52 34.65
N ALA A 619 -2.44 -10.38 35.34
CA ALA A 619 -2.94 -10.30 36.71
C ALA A 619 -4.46 -10.57 36.81
N ILE A 620 -5.20 -10.38 35.72
CA ILE A 620 -6.65 -10.66 35.62
C ILE A 620 -6.84 -12.07 35.09
N ALA A 621 -6.21 -12.40 33.96
CA ALA A 621 -6.25 -13.74 33.39
C ALA A 621 -5.02 -13.94 32.46
N GLN A 622 -4.43 -15.14 32.53
CA GLN A 622 -3.37 -15.51 31.60
C GLN A 622 -3.91 -15.53 30.16
N GLY A 623 -3.19 -14.90 29.23
CA GLY A 623 -3.60 -14.80 27.83
C GLY A 623 -4.59 -13.66 27.53
N LEU A 624 -4.99 -12.87 28.53
CA LEU A 624 -5.79 -11.66 28.32
C LEU A 624 -4.88 -10.46 27.99
N SER A 625 -5.19 -9.74 26.94
CA SER A 625 -4.53 -8.48 26.58
C SER A 625 -5.54 -7.43 26.11
N MET A 626 -5.20 -6.18 26.27
CA MET A 626 -6.01 -5.03 25.85
C MET A 626 -5.14 -4.05 25.07
N GLY A 627 -5.66 -3.53 23.99
CA GLY A 627 -5.06 -2.47 23.21
C GLY A 627 -5.97 -1.25 23.09
N VAL A 628 -5.36 -0.07 23.05
CA VAL A 628 -6.06 1.18 22.79
C VAL A 628 -5.14 2.10 21.95
N GLY A 629 -5.73 2.83 21.02
CA GLY A 629 -4.98 3.77 20.20
C GLY A 629 -5.80 4.97 19.78
N ALA A 630 -5.06 6.01 19.36
CA ALA A 630 -5.62 7.24 18.85
C ALA A 630 -4.91 7.63 17.55
N ASN A 631 -5.67 8.03 16.54
CA ASN A 631 -5.16 8.58 15.29
C ASN A 631 -5.69 10.00 15.12
N TYR A 632 -4.80 10.99 15.16
CA TYR A 632 -5.08 12.39 14.87
C TYR A 632 -4.67 12.73 13.44
N VAL A 633 -5.58 13.27 12.66
CA VAL A 633 -5.33 13.84 11.34
C VAL A 633 -5.73 15.31 11.39
N GLY A 634 -4.77 16.18 11.10
CA GLY A 634 -4.97 17.62 11.09
C GLY A 634 -5.89 18.08 9.94
N GLU A 635 -6.27 19.34 10.01
CA GLU A 635 -6.97 20.01 8.92
C GLU A 635 -6.15 19.94 7.63
N ARG A 636 -6.84 19.73 6.49
CA ARG A 636 -6.23 19.59 5.19
C ARG A 636 -7.12 20.09 4.08
N GLU A 637 -6.50 20.54 2.98
CA GLU A 637 -7.24 21.03 1.83
C GLU A 637 -7.92 19.86 1.10
N ALA A 638 -9.14 20.10 0.67
CA ALA A 638 -9.93 19.10 -0.06
C ALA A 638 -9.56 19.03 -1.55
N ASN A 639 -8.94 20.08 -2.10
CA ASN A 639 -8.46 20.15 -3.49
C ASN A 639 -7.24 21.07 -3.61
N ASN A 640 -6.56 21.05 -4.75
CA ASN A 640 -5.38 21.87 -5.00
C ASN A 640 -5.70 23.38 -5.15
N ALA A 641 -6.93 23.73 -5.50
CA ALA A 641 -7.38 25.13 -5.50
C ALA A 641 -7.58 25.70 -4.08
N ASN A 642 -7.47 24.87 -3.04
CA ASN A 642 -7.69 25.20 -1.64
C ASN A 642 -9.06 25.88 -1.39
N SER A 643 -10.08 25.50 -2.16
CA SER A 643 -11.39 26.13 -2.12
C SER A 643 -12.19 25.80 -0.84
N PHE A 644 -11.86 24.68 -0.17
CA PHE A 644 -12.39 24.33 1.14
C PHE A 644 -11.51 23.31 1.84
N THR A 645 -11.67 23.21 3.15
CA THR A 645 -10.89 22.34 4.04
C THR A 645 -11.72 21.20 4.59
N LEU A 646 -11.09 20.03 4.71
CA LEU A 646 -11.59 18.91 5.49
C LEU A 646 -11.17 19.12 6.96
N PRO A 647 -12.11 19.05 7.91
CA PRO A 647 -11.82 19.30 9.31
C PRO A 647 -10.89 18.25 9.92
N SER A 648 -10.13 18.66 10.92
CA SER A 648 -9.32 17.76 11.73
C SER A 648 -10.18 16.79 12.54
N TYR A 649 -9.60 15.61 12.85
CA TYR A 649 -10.26 14.63 13.71
C TYR A 649 -9.26 13.83 14.53
N THR A 650 -9.75 13.28 15.64
CA THR A 650 -9.09 12.20 16.38
C THR A 650 -10.03 11.02 16.42
N ARG A 651 -9.57 9.87 15.91
CA ARG A 651 -10.27 8.57 15.98
C ARG A 651 -9.60 7.73 17.05
N TRP A 652 -10.40 7.14 17.93
CA TRP A 652 -9.95 6.20 18.94
C TRP A 652 -10.39 4.78 18.57
N ASP A 653 -9.48 3.84 18.73
CA ASP A 653 -9.71 2.42 18.48
C ASP A 653 -9.30 1.62 19.72
N ALA A 654 -9.96 0.49 19.97
CA ALA A 654 -9.64 -0.39 21.09
C ALA A 654 -9.79 -1.87 20.72
N ASN A 655 -9.03 -2.73 21.38
CA ASN A 655 -9.22 -4.17 21.31
C ASN A 655 -9.17 -4.81 22.68
N LEU A 656 -9.78 -6.00 22.77
CA LEU A 656 -9.62 -6.94 23.87
C LEU A 656 -9.40 -8.33 23.28
N THR A 657 -8.28 -8.96 23.62
CA THR A 657 -7.92 -10.28 23.12
C THR A 657 -7.77 -11.25 24.29
N TYR A 658 -8.40 -12.41 24.19
CA TYR A 658 -8.23 -13.50 25.15
C TYR A 658 -7.78 -14.77 24.43
N ARG A 659 -6.56 -15.23 24.75
CA ARG A 659 -6.01 -16.50 24.28
C ARG A 659 -6.14 -17.51 25.40
N PHE A 660 -6.76 -18.66 25.12
CA PHE A 660 -7.12 -19.66 26.12
C PHE A 660 -6.95 -21.09 25.61
N GLY A 661 -7.23 -22.06 26.49
CA GLY A 661 -7.02 -23.47 26.19
C GLY A 661 -5.57 -23.92 26.35
N GLN A 662 -5.32 -25.22 26.11
CA GLN A 662 -3.97 -25.76 26.16
C GLN A 662 -3.07 -25.08 25.14
N ALA A 663 -1.86 -24.66 25.54
CA ALA A 663 -0.92 -23.89 24.72
C ALA A 663 -1.51 -22.62 24.08
N GLN A 664 -2.58 -22.04 24.67
CA GLN A 664 -3.28 -20.85 24.15
C GLN A 664 -3.78 -21.00 22.69
N ARG A 665 -4.24 -22.20 22.33
CA ARG A 665 -4.66 -22.54 20.97
C ARG A 665 -5.89 -21.79 20.49
N TYR A 666 -6.73 -21.30 21.40
CA TYR A 666 -7.95 -20.57 21.06
C TYR A 666 -7.78 -19.09 21.30
N ARG A 667 -8.36 -18.27 20.42
CA ARG A 667 -8.37 -16.83 20.52
C ARG A 667 -9.79 -16.30 20.39
N ALA A 668 -10.19 -15.41 21.30
CA ALA A 668 -11.35 -14.54 21.12
C ALA A 668 -10.86 -13.10 21.15
N GLN A 669 -11.17 -12.32 20.14
CA GLN A 669 -10.71 -10.93 20.02
C GLN A 669 -11.87 -10.04 19.60
N LEU A 670 -12.14 -8.99 20.39
CA LEU A 670 -13.09 -7.94 20.08
C LEU A 670 -12.31 -6.69 19.67
N ASN A 671 -12.55 -6.22 18.47
CA ASN A 671 -11.99 -4.95 17.97
C ASN A 671 -13.12 -3.93 17.83
N VAL A 672 -12.89 -2.71 18.32
CA VAL A 672 -13.81 -1.58 18.17
C VAL A 672 -13.03 -0.44 17.53
N GLN A 673 -13.40 -0.08 16.32
CA GLN A 673 -12.87 1.07 15.61
C GLN A 673 -13.80 2.26 15.80
N ASN A 674 -13.22 3.47 15.80
CA ASN A 674 -13.95 4.71 16.05
C ASN A 674 -14.80 4.63 17.33
N LEU A 675 -14.18 4.30 18.45
CA LEU A 675 -14.81 3.98 19.74
C LEU A 675 -15.83 5.05 20.19
N PHE A 676 -15.55 6.33 19.93
CA PHE A 676 -16.40 7.45 20.34
C PHE A 676 -17.34 7.94 19.23
N ASP A 677 -17.48 7.17 18.13
CA ASP A 677 -18.38 7.45 17.01
C ASP A 677 -18.15 8.84 16.39
N LYS A 678 -16.88 9.24 16.25
CA LYS A 678 -16.50 10.54 15.69
C LYS A 678 -16.88 10.59 14.22
N ARG A 679 -17.65 11.60 13.82
CA ARG A 679 -17.86 11.92 12.41
C ARG A 679 -16.59 12.56 11.85
N TYR A 680 -16.06 12.04 10.74
CA TYR A 680 -14.86 12.54 10.08
C TYR A 680 -14.90 12.23 8.59
N TYR A 681 -13.94 12.78 7.84
CA TYR A 681 -13.70 12.47 6.44
C TYR A 681 -12.36 11.78 6.31
N ASP A 682 -12.34 10.64 5.66
CA ASP A 682 -11.13 9.79 5.58
C ASP A 682 -10.15 10.29 4.52
N SER A 683 -10.65 10.70 3.38
CA SER A 683 -9.85 11.23 2.29
C SER A 683 -10.59 12.27 1.45
N GLY A 684 -9.84 12.99 0.60
CA GLY A 684 -10.31 13.91 -0.42
C GLY A 684 -9.17 14.19 -1.40
N GLY A 685 -9.43 14.90 -2.48
CA GLY A 685 -8.43 15.28 -3.47
C GLY A 685 -9.08 15.96 -4.69
N SER A 686 -8.26 16.60 -5.54
CA SER A 686 -8.77 17.35 -6.70
C SER A 686 -9.56 16.47 -7.66
N PHE A 687 -9.05 15.28 -7.96
CA PHE A 687 -9.73 14.27 -8.79
C PHE A 687 -10.25 13.08 -7.99
N VAL A 688 -10.11 13.12 -6.67
CA VAL A 688 -10.57 12.08 -5.76
C VAL A 688 -11.73 12.62 -4.96
N PRO A 689 -12.89 11.93 -4.96
CA PRO A 689 -14.03 12.33 -4.17
C PRO A 689 -13.71 12.44 -2.68
N THR A 690 -14.50 13.22 -1.96
CA THR A 690 -14.44 13.30 -0.50
C THR A 690 -15.14 12.09 0.10
N TYR A 691 -14.39 11.25 0.85
CA TYR A 691 -14.97 10.07 1.50
C TYR A 691 -15.23 10.33 2.98
N PRO A 692 -16.47 10.17 3.45
CA PRO A 692 -16.74 10.13 4.88
C PRO A 692 -16.08 8.92 5.51
N GLY A 693 -15.60 9.07 6.74
CA GLY A 693 -15.03 7.98 7.51
C GLY A 693 -16.10 7.09 8.15
N ALA A 694 -15.78 5.81 8.36
CA ALA A 694 -16.70 4.86 8.96
C ALA A 694 -17.09 5.27 10.40
N PRO A 695 -18.37 5.18 10.77
CA PRO A 695 -18.81 5.33 12.16
C PRO A 695 -18.27 4.19 13.02
N ARG A 696 -18.59 4.17 14.31
CA ARG A 696 -18.14 3.11 15.21
C ARG A 696 -18.51 1.72 14.67
N THR A 697 -17.48 0.86 14.51
CA THR A 697 -17.61 -0.53 14.10
C THR A 697 -17.04 -1.44 15.17
N ALA A 698 -17.66 -2.59 15.36
CA ALA A 698 -17.18 -3.64 16.26
C ALA A 698 -17.14 -4.97 15.51
N VAL A 699 -16.05 -5.71 15.66
CA VAL A 699 -15.82 -7.04 15.06
C VAL A 699 -15.32 -7.98 16.14
N LEU A 700 -15.98 -9.12 16.28
CA LEU A 700 -15.55 -10.25 17.10
C LEU A 700 -14.88 -11.28 16.19
N THR A 701 -13.67 -11.69 16.54
CA THR A 701 -12.92 -12.76 15.87
C THR A 701 -12.73 -13.94 16.83
N LEU A 702 -13.07 -15.13 16.39
CA LEU A 702 -12.76 -16.40 17.06
C LEU A 702 -11.74 -17.15 16.21
N GLY A 703 -10.66 -17.60 16.83
CA GLY A 703 -9.57 -18.30 16.16
C GLY A 703 -9.16 -19.57 16.89
N ALA A 704 -8.64 -20.52 16.09
CA ALA A 704 -8.02 -21.74 16.61
C ALA A 704 -6.71 -22.03 15.85
N THR A 705 -5.67 -22.46 16.59
CA THR A 705 -4.37 -22.86 16.05
C THR A 705 -4.09 -24.31 16.43
N PHE A 706 -3.69 -25.12 15.46
CA PHE A 706 -3.41 -26.56 15.58
C PHE A 706 -1.97 -26.86 15.21
#